data_1cface03a0576680ccb41bf94d938f3c
#
_entry.id   1cface03a0576680ccb41bf94d938f3c
#
_cell.length_a   1.000
_cell.length_b   1.000
_cell.length_c   1.000
_cell.angle_alpha   90.00
_cell.angle_beta   90.00
_cell.angle_gamma   90.00
#
_symmetry.space_group_name_H-M   'P 1'
#
loop_
_entity.id
_entity.type
_entity.pdbx_description
1 polymer ?
#
loop_
_entity_poly.entity_id
_entity_poly.type
_entity_poly.pdbx_seq_one_letter_code
_entity_poly.pdbx_strand_id
1 'polypeptide(L)'
;MNKKLTDYVIDLVEILNKQQKQVFWGIFDIFSMVVSIIVSYILFYGLINPAPVDYIIYTSLAFLFYQLMIGFWGLNASISRYSKITDFMKIFFGVTASSVLSYSICYAFLPLFSIRFIILFILLSTFLILLPRITWQLIYSRRKKGSGDGEHRRTFLIGAGDGGALFMDSYQHPTSELELVGILDKDSKKKGXXXXXXXXXXXXXXXXXXXXXXXXXXXLFSIRFIILFILLSTFLILLPRITWQLIYSRRKKGSGDGEHRRTFLIGAGDGGALFMDSYQHPTSELELVGILDKDSKKKGQKLGGIPVLGSYDNLPELAKRHQIERVIVAIPSLDPSEYERILQMCNKLGVKCYKMPKVETVVQGLHQAGTGFQKIDITDLLGRQEIRLDESRLGAELTGKTILVTGAGGSIGSEICRQVSRFNPERIVLLGHGENSIYLVYHELIRKFQGIDYVPVIADIQDYDRLLQVFEQYKPAIVYHAAAHKHVPMMERNPKEAFKNNIRGTYNVARAVDEAKVPKMVMISTDKAVNPPNVMGATKRVAELIVTGFNQRSQSTYCAVRFGNVLGSRGSVIPVFERQIAEGGPVTVTDFRMTRYFMTIPEASRLVIHAGAYAKDGEVFILDMGKPVKIYDLAKKMVLLSGHTESEIPIVEVGIRPGEKLYEELLVSTELVDNQVMDKIFVGKVNVMPLESINQKIGEFRTLSGDELKQAIIAFANQTTHIE
;
A
#
# COMPACT_ATOMS: atom_id res chain seq x y z
N MET A 1 15.58 29.87 9.53
CA MET A 1 16.60 29.39 8.54
C MET A 1 15.92 29.33 7.17
N ASN A 2 16.57 29.87 6.13
CA ASN A 2 15.97 30.01 4.79
C ASN A 2 15.73 28.64 4.16
N LYS A 3 14.49 28.35 3.74
CA LYS A 3 14.06 27.05 3.15
C LYS A 3 15.01 26.60 2.01
N LYS A 4 15.42 27.54 1.15
CA LYS A 4 16.35 27.26 0.06
C LYS A 4 17.74 26.78 0.53
N LEU A 5 18.26 27.34 1.62
CA LEU A 5 19.58 26.94 2.18
C LEU A 5 19.50 25.54 2.79
N THR A 6 18.41 25.22 3.47
CA THR A 6 18.19 23.90 4.06
C THR A 6 18.12 22.81 2.98
N ASP A 7 17.39 23.08 1.90
CA ASP A 7 17.25 22.14 0.79
C ASP A 7 18.59 21.92 0.08
N TYR A 8 19.37 22.97 -0.12
CA TYR A 8 20.72 22.89 -0.72
C TYR A 8 21.66 22.01 0.11
N VAL A 9 21.67 22.18 1.44
CA VAL A 9 22.52 21.40 2.35
C VAL A 9 22.13 19.91 2.33
N ILE A 10 20.83 19.60 2.28
CA ILE A 10 20.34 18.22 2.20
C ILE A 10 20.82 17.58 0.88
N ASP A 11 20.63 18.27 -0.22
CA ASP A 11 21.04 17.78 -1.55
C ASP A 11 22.55 17.52 -1.60
N LEU A 12 23.34 18.44 -1.03
CA LEU A 12 24.80 18.33 -0.96
C LEU A 12 25.23 17.06 -0.18
N VAL A 13 24.61 16.80 0.97
CA VAL A 13 24.97 15.63 1.80
C VAL A 13 24.48 14.33 1.15
N GLU A 14 23.36 14.34 0.41
CA GLU A 14 22.86 13.16 -0.29
C GLU A 14 23.80 12.71 -1.42
N ILE A 15 24.47 13.64 -2.08
CA ILE A 15 25.43 13.37 -3.17
C ILE A 15 26.68 12.64 -2.65
N LEU A 16 27.07 12.84 -1.38
CA LEU A 16 28.28 12.26 -0.80
C LEU A 16 28.22 10.72 -0.74
N ASN A 17 29.33 10.07 -1.09
CA ASN A 17 29.49 8.62 -0.94
C ASN A 17 29.74 8.25 0.54
N LYS A 18 29.82 6.95 0.85
CA LYS A 18 30.00 6.44 2.22
C LYS A 18 31.22 7.03 2.93
N GLN A 19 32.38 7.03 2.26
CA GLN A 19 33.64 7.54 2.85
C GLN A 19 33.54 9.04 3.11
N GLN A 20 33.01 9.81 2.17
CA GLN A 20 32.81 11.25 2.30
C GLN A 20 31.87 11.59 3.47
N LYS A 21 30.80 10.83 3.65
CA LYS A 21 29.88 10.99 4.79
C LYS A 21 30.58 10.70 6.13
N GLN A 22 31.41 9.68 6.18
CA GLN A 22 32.21 9.36 7.37
C GLN A 22 33.15 10.50 7.72
N VAL A 23 33.86 11.03 6.73
CA VAL A 23 34.79 12.17 6.91
C VAL A 23 34.00 13.42 7.38
N PHE A 24 32.88 13.71 6.76
CA PHE A 24 32.02 14.85 7.12
C PHE A 24 31.60 14.79 8.60
N TRP A 25 31.03 13.66 9.04
CA TRP A 25 30.64 13.52 10.44
C TRP A 25 31.84 13.48 11.40
N GLY A 26 32.96 12.91 10.98
CA GLY A 26 34.21 12.91 11.76
C GLY A 26 34.73 14.32 12.01
N ILE A 27 34.79 15.17 10.98
CA ILE A 27 35.19 16.60 11.09
C ILE A 27 34.22 17.32 12.04
N PHE A 28 32.93 17.05 11.94
CA PHE A 28 31.90 17.66 12.78
C PHE A 28 32.08 17.25 14.26
N ASP A 29 32.41 15.99 14.53
CA ASP A 29 32.64 15.48 15.88
C ASP A 29 33.92 16.12 16.49
N ILE A 30 35.01 16.29 15.71
CA ILE A 30 36.23 17.05 16.13
C ILE A 30 35.81 18.46 16.54
N PHE A 31 35.12 19.18 15.65
CA PHE A 31 34.69 20.55 15.89
C PHE A 31 33.87 20.65 17.18
N SER A 32 32.92 19.72 17.37
CA SER A 32 32.07 19.67 18.57
C SER A 32 32.88 19.47 19.86
N MET A 33 33.89 18.59 19.83
CA MET A 33 34.75 18.34 21.00
C MET A 33 35.65 19.54 21.28
N VAL A 34 36.21 20.18 20.25
CA VAL A 34 37.05 21.41 20.40
C VAL A 34 36.21 22.54 21.00
N VAL A 35 34.98 22.75 20.50
CA VAL A 35 34.07 23.76 21.06
C VAL A 35 33.75 23.42 22.53
N SER A 36 33.49 22.14 22.83
CA SER A 36 33.18 21.69 24.19
C SER A 36 34.29 21.98 25.17
N ILE A 37 35.57 21.74 24.78
CA ILE A 37 36.68 21.98 25.69
C ILE A 37 36.91 23.49 25.91
N ILE A 38 36.79 24.29 24.85
CA ILE A 38 36.90 25.76 24.93
C ILE A 38 35.85 26.32 25.88
N VAL A 39 34.57 25.93 25.67
CA VAL A 39 33.45 26.39 26.49
C VAL A 39 33.61 25.92 27.94
N SER A 40 33.99 24.65 28.15
CA SER A 40 34.20 24.11 29.49
C SER A 40 35.34 24.86 30.19
N TYR A 41 36.43 25.18 29.46
CA TYR A 41 37.56 25.90 29.99
C TYR A 41 37.17 27.33 30.40
N ILE A 42 36.50 28.07 29.53
CA ILE A 42 36.00 29.45 29.80
C ILE A 42 35.05 29.46 31.02
N LEU A 43 34.19 28.48 31.14
CA LEU A 43 33.24 28.39 32.25
C LEU A 43 33.92 28.10 33.58
N PHE A 44 35.07 27.38 33.59
CA PHE A 44 35.76 27.05 34.84
C PHE A 44 36.86 28.03 35.21
N TYR A 45 37.61 28.55 34.23
CA TYR A 45 38.84 29.33 34.49
C TYR A 45 38.75 30.78 33.99
N GLY A 46 37.72 31.15 33.23
CA GLY A 46 37.53 32.51 32.67
C GLY A 46 38.31 32.73 31.37
N LEU A 47 38.09 33.91 30.76
CA LEU A 47 38.69 34.28 29.46
C LEU A 47 40.13 34.73 29.51
N ILE A 48 40.67 34.99 30.70
CA ILE A 48 41.99 35.72 30.87
C ILE A 48 43.19 34.77 30.86
N ASN A 49 43.02 33.50 31.17
CA ASN A 49 44.11 32.53 31.20
C ASN A 49 44.15 31.69 29.91
N PRO A 50 45.30 31.64 29.21
CA PRO A 50 45.43 30.76 28.04
C PRO A 50 45.30 29.30 28.45
N ALA A 51 44.63 28.51 27.61
CA ALA A 51 44.42 27.08 27.87
C ALA A 51 45.79 26.34 27.89
N PRO A 52 46.11 25.64 28.98
CA PRO A 52 47.34 24.85 29.00
C PRO A 52 47.35 23.75 27.93
N VAL A 53 48.56 23.40 27.46
CA VAL A 53 48.77 22.33 26.45
C VAL A 53 48.12 21.01 26.90
N ASP A 54 48.04 20.78 28.20
CA ASP A 54 47.43 19.59 28.82
C ASP A 54 45.97 19.35 28.35
N TYR A 55 45.19 20.43 28.18
CA TYR A 55 43.78 20.32 27.71
C TYR A 55 43.70 19.92 26.24
N ILE A 56 44.70 20.36 25.45
CA ILE A 56 44.80 19.98 24.03
C ILE A 56 45.14 18.49 23.93
N ILE A 57 46.09 18.01 24.74
CA ILE A 57 46.50 16.61 24.81
C ILE A 57 45.30 15.73 25.21
N TYR A 58 44.58 16.13 26.27
CA TYR A 58 43.39 15.42 26.75
C TYR A 58 42.33 15.31 25.65
N THR A 59 42.03 16.42 24.96
CA THR A 59 41.00 16.44 23.92
C THR A 59 41.38 15.57 22.72
N SER A 60 42.66 15.62 22.33
CA SER A 60 43.19 14.81 21.23
C SER A 60 43.07 13.31 21.53
N LEU A 61 43.44 12.92 22.76
CA LEU A 61 43.29 11.54 23.22
C LEU A 61 41.82 11.13 23.29
N ALA A 62 40.95 11.97 23.83
CA ALA A 62 39.51 11.69 23.94
C ALA A 62 38.91 11.52 22.56
N PHE A 63 39.27 12.35 21.59
CA PHE A 63 38.79 12.21 20.21
C PHE A 63 39.31 10.92 19.57
N LEU A 64 40.61 10.62 19.74
CA LEU A 64 41.22 9.40 19.18
C LEU A 64 40.46 8.14 19.67
N PHE A 65 40.29 8.03 20.99
CA PHE A 65 39.58 6.88 21.58
C PHE A 65 38.10 6.84 21.16
N TYR A 66 37.48 8.00 21.07
CA TYR A 66 36.07 8.09 20.58
C TYR A 66 35.96 7.57 19.14
N GLN A 67 36.86 7.95 18.25
CA GLN A 67 36.85 7.49 16.85
C GLN A 67 37.07 5.97 16.75
N LEU A 68 37.96 5.42 17.59
CA LEU A 68 38.21 3.99 17.67
C LEU A 68 36.91 3.23 18.11
N MET A 69 36.24 3.74 19.14
CA MET A 69 35.01 3.13 19.66
C MET A 69 33.85 3.21 18.64
N ILE A 70 33.67 4.38 18.00
CA ILE A 70 32.61 4.58 16.97
C ILE A 70 32.88 3.66 15.77
N GLY A 71 34.16 3.50 15.38
CA GLY A 71 34.58 2.56 14.34
C GLY A 71 34.28 1.12 14.70
N PHE A 72 34.62 0.71 15.92
CA PHE A 72 34.35 -0.64 16.43
C PHE A 72 32.84 -0.98 16.44
N TRP A 73 32.00 -0.04 16.85
CA TRP A 73 30.55 -0.23 16.84
C TRP A 73 29.92 -0.09 15.45
N GLY A 74 30.69 0.32 14.44
CA GLY A 74 30.22 0.47 13.06
C GLY A 74 29.21 1.60 12.86
N LEU A 75 29.16 2.59 13.76
CA LEU A 75 28.23 3.70 13.70
C LEU A 75 28.43 4.59 12.47
N ASN A 76 29.70 4.72 12.04
CA ASN A 76 30.05 5.50 10.84
C ASN A 76 29.49 4.86 9.54
N ALA A 77 29.06 3.59 9.58
CA ALA A 77 28.48 2.89 8.43
C ALA A 77 26.95 2.93 8.42
N SER A 78 26.30 3.44 9.47
CA SER A 78 24.83 3.51 9.51
C SER A 78 24.31 4.63 8.58
N ILE A 79 23.14 4.41 8.01
CA ILE A 79 22.44 5.43 7.20
C ILE A 79 21.88 6.46 8.18
N SER A 80 22.49 7.66 8.24
CA SER A 80 22.20 8.67 9.26
C SER A 80 20.75 9.10 9.37
N ARG A 81 20.01 9.04 8.26
CA ARG A 81 18.57 9.39 8.25
C ARG A 81 17.68 8.38 8.99
N TYR A 82 18.17 7.15 9.22
CA TYR A 82 17.45 6.07 9.91
C TYR A 82 18.10 5.69 11.25
N SER A 83 18.88 6.59 11.86
CA SER A 83 19.52 6.33 13.15
C SER A 83 18.50 6.11 14.26
N LYS A 84 18.71 5.08 15.07
CA LYS A 84 17.84 4.70 16.20
C LYS A 84 18.36 5.28 17.51
N ILE A 85 17.53 5.31 18.53
CA ILE A 85 17.89 5.74 19.90
C ILE A 85 19.13 4.98 20.39
N THR A 86 19.25 3.69 20.03
CA THR A 86 20.42 2.87 20.36
C THR A 86 21.72 3.42 19.79
N ASP A 87 21.70 4.04 18.61
CA ASP A 87 22.89 4.63 17.99
C ASP A 87 23.30 5.90 18.74
N PHE A 88 22.35 6.70 19.19
CA PHE A 88 22.60 7.88 20.03
C PHE A 88 23.19 7.47 21.39
N MET A 89 22.71 6.36 21.97
CA MET A 89 23.28 5.81 23.21
C MET A 89 24.74 5.37 23.03
N LYS A 90 25.06 4.72 21.91
CA LYS A 90 26.46 4.33 21.60
C LYS A 90 27.37 5.56 21.51
N ILE A 91 26.89 6.67 20.91
CA ILE A 91 27.64 7.94 20.85
C ILE A 91 27.90 8.46 22.27
N PHE A 92 26.87 8.48 23.12
CA PHE A 92 27.02 8.92 24.53
C PHE A 92 28.03 8.04 25.29
N PHE A 93 27.90 6.71 25.21
CA PHE A 93 28.85 5.80 25.86
C PHE A 93 30.26 5.93 25.28
N GLY A 94 30.38 6.17 23.98
CA GLY A 94 31.66 6.42 23.31
C GLY A 94 32.36 7.66 23.84
N VAL A 95 31.62 8.79 23.92
CA VAL A 95 32.15 10.04 24.46
C VAL A 95 32.58 9.85 25.94
N THR A 96 31.72 9.21 26.74
CA THR A 96 31.97 9.00 28.18
C THR A 96 33.18 8.10 28.38
N ALA A 97 33.24 6.94 27.75
CA ALA A 97 34.32 5.98 27.92
C ALA A 97 35.66 6.55 27.42
N SER A 98 35.65 7.22 26.26
CA SER A 98 36.88 7.86 25.73
C SER A 98 37.37 8.98 26.62
N SER A 99 36.47 9.78 27.19
CA SER A 99 36.82 10.88 28.12
C SER A 99 37.42 10.34 29.43
N VAL A 100 36.79 9.27 29.99
CA VAL A 100 37.29 8.62 31.22
C VAL A 100 38.66 8.00 30.98
N LEU A 101 38.85 7.29 29.85
CA LEU A 101 40.12 6.66 29.51
C LEU A 101 41.22 7.71 29.32
N SER A 102 40.92 8.79 28.61
CA SER A 102 41.86 9.90 28.39
C SER A 102 42.22 10.59 29.72
N TYR A 103 41.22 10.77 30.61
CA TYR A 103 41.44 11.32 31.94
C TYR A 103 42.39 10.43 32.75
N SER A 104 42.17 9.12 32.74
CA SER A 104 43.02 8.17 33.49
C SER A 104 44.46 8.23 33.01
N ILE A 105 44.70 8.36 31.70
CA ILE A 105 46.04 8.51 31.12
C ILE A 105 46.66 9.87 31.51
N CYS A 106 45.91 10.95 31.33
CA CYS A 106 46.40 12.29 31.67
C CYS A 106 46.68 12.43 33.15
N TYR A 107 45.88 11.85 34.02
CA TYR A 107 46.02 11.89 35.47
C TYR A 107 47.36 11.24 35.94
N ALA A 108 47.80 10.20 35.24
CA ALA A 108 49.06 9.51 35.53
C ALA A 108 50.31 10.37 35.25
N PHE A 109 50.19 11.32 34.31
CA PHE A 109 51.35 12.11 33.83
C PHE A 109 51.20 13.63 34.03
N LEU A 110 49.98 14.13 34.24
CA LEU A 110 49.67 15.58 34.28
C LEU A 110 48.71 15.85 35.47
N PRO A 111 49.19 16.47 36.55
CA PRO A 111 48.52 16.40 37.86
C PRO A 111 47.37 17.38 38.10
N LEU A 112 46.57 17.83 37.19
CA LEU A 112 45.54 18.84 37.57
C LEU A 112 44.28 18.96 36.69
N PHE A 113 43.54 17.88 36.53
CA PHE A 113 42.20 18.01 35.95
C PHE A 113 41.10 17.88 37.02
N SER A 114 40.25 18.91 37.15
CA SER A 114 39.08 18.83 38.00
C SER A 114 38.05 17.85 37.40
N ILE A 115 37.54 16.91 38.20
CA ILE A 115 36.52 15.97 37.80
C ILE A 115 35.24 16.69 37.34
N ARG A 116 34.95 17.86 37.90
CA ARG A 116 33.84 18.73 37.50
C ARG A 116 33.99 19.22 36.06
N PHE A 117 35.17 19.56 35.64
CA PHE A 117 35.49 19.99 34.26
C PHE A 117 35.21 18.85 33.29
N ILE A 118 35.60 17.61 33.63
CA ILE A 118 35.42 16.44 32.78
C ILE A 118 33.94 16.09 32.61
N ILE A 119 33.15 16.15 33.70
CA ILE A 119 31.69 15.94 33.64
C ILE A 119 31.06 16.95 32.67
N LEU A 120 31.44 18.22 32.79
CA LEU A 120 30.89 19.28 31.90
C LEU A 120 31.31 19.01 30.43
N PHE A 121 32.58 18.64 30.20
CA PHE A 121 33.09 18.31 28.86
C PHE A 121 32.32 17.13 28.25
N ILE A 122 32.08 16.06 29.00
CA ILE A 122 31.32 14.89 28.54
C ILE A 122 29.89 15.30 28.13
N LEU A 123 29.21 16.07 29.00
CA LEU A 123 27.82 16.50 28.75
C LEU A 123 27.75 17.41 27.52
N LEU A 124 28.66 18.36 27.44
CA LEU A 124 28.66 19.35 26.34
C LEU A 124 29.06 18.70 25.00
N SER A 125 30.06 17.83 25.00
CA SER A 125 30.50 17.10 23.81
C SER A 125 29.39 16.19 23.31
N THR A 126 28.74 15.44 24.20
CA THR A 126 27.60 14.59 23.85
C THR A 126 26.47 15.41 23.20
N PHE A 127 26.12 16.54 23.83
CA PHE A 127 25.04 17.41 23.33
C PHE A 127 25.38 17.97 21.95
N LEU A 128 26.59 18.52 21.76
CA LEU A 128 26.99 19.13 20.49
C LEU A 128 27.19 18.11 19.37
N ILE A 129 27.56 16.86 19.69
CA ILE A 129 27.67 15.78 18.70
C ILE A 129 26.26 15.25 18.29
N LEU A 130 25.33 15.14 19.25
CA LEU A 130 24.00 14.60 18.99
C LEU A 130 23.05 15.61 18.35
N LEU A 131 23.12 16.88 18.74
CA LEU A 131 22.16 17.91 18.29
C LEU A 131 22.06 18.03 16.76
N PRO A 132 23.16 18.10 16.00
CA PRO A 132 23.05 18.17 14.54
C PRO A 132 22.50 16.88 13.91
N ARG A 133 22.83 15.72 14.49
CA ARG A 133 22.30 14.44 13.99
C ARG A 133 20.79 14.34 14.18
N ILE A 134 20.28 14.77 15.33
CA ILE A 134 18.85 14.84 15.65
C ILE A 134 18.18 15.89 14.75
N THR A 135 18.78 17.08 14.64
CA THR A 135 18.27 18.17 13.80
C THR A 135 18.19 17.73 12.33
N TRP A 136 19.23 17.06 11.83
CA TRP A 136 19.25 16.49 10.47
C TRP A 136 18.08 15.54 10.25
N GLN A 137 17.85 14.64 11.18
CA GLN A 137 16.75 13.66 11.11
C GLN A 137 15.39 14.37 11.11
N LEU A 138 15.20 15.39 11.94
CA LEU A 138 13.97 16.18 12.01
C LEU A 138 13.72 17.00 10.74
N ILE A 139 14.75 17.64 10.20
CA ILE A 139 14.65 18.43 8.95
C ILE A 139 14.30 17.51 7.77
N TYR A 140 14.98 16.36 7.67
CA TYR A 140 14.74 15.38 6.62
C TYR A 140 13.29 14.85 6.67
N SER A 141 12.79 14.54 7.88
CA SER A 141 11.43 14.07 8.06
C SER A 141 10.37 15.14 7.68
N ARG A 142 10.66 16.42 7.98
CA ARG A 142 9.78 17.55 7.63
C ARG A 142 9.73 17.83 6.12
N ARG A 143 10.87 17.73 5.42
CA ARG A 143 10.93 17.94 3.95
C ARG A 143 10.01 16.96 3.23
N LYS A 144 10.01 15.71 3.64
CA LYS A 144 9.21 14.66 3.02
C LYS A 144 7.72 14.82 3.29
N LYS A 145 7.31 15.41 4.43
CA LYS A 145 5.92 15.76 4.73
C LYS A 145 5.41 16.95 3.88
N GLY A 146 6.29 17.80 3.40
CA GLY A 146 5.93 18.99 2.62
C GLY A 146 5.96 18.83 1.10
N SER A 147 6.39 17.69 0.57
CA SER A 147 6.51 17.47 -0.88
C SER A 147 5.37 16.62 -1.48
N GLY A 148 4.43 16.18 -0.67
CA GLY A 148 3.23 15.50 -1.12
C GLY A 148 2.04 16.45 -1.16
N ASP A 149 1.52 16.73 -2.34
CA ASP A 149 0.28 17.49 -2.55
C ASP A 149 -0.94 16.61 -2.21
N GLY A 150 -0.79 15.66 -1.31
CA GLY A 150 -1.88 14.80 -0.85
C GLY A 150 -2.56 15.36 0.40
N GLU A 151 -3.87 15.42 0.40
CA GLU A 151 -4.66 15.71 1.60
C GLU A 151 -4.34 14.66 2.69
N HIS A 152 -3.77 15.08 3.80
CA HIS A 152 -3.57 14.21 4.95
C HIS A 152 -4.95 13.84 5.54
N ARG A 153 -5.28 12.58 5.55
CA ARG A 153 -6.53 12.08 6.14
C ARG A 153 -6.42 12.04 7.66
N ARG A 154 -7.26 12.81 8.32
CA ARG A 154 -7.34 12.84 9.79
C ARG A 154 -7.90 11.50 10.29
N THR A 155 -7.11 10.82 11.11
CA THR A 155 -7.37 9.42 11.49
C THR A 155 -7.34 9.26 13.02
N PHE A 156 -8.30 8.53 13.57
CA PHE A 156 -8.24 8.03 14.94
C PHE A 156 -7.75 6.59 14.94
N LEU A 157 -6.77 6.30 15.77
CA LEU A 157 -6.32 4.93 16.01
C LEU A 157 -7.19 4.29 17.11
N ILE A 158 -7.80 3.16 16.81
CA ILE A 158 -8.58 2.39 17.79
C ILE A 158 -7.74 1.21 18.26
N GLY A 159 -7.40 1.22 19.54
CA GLY A 159 -6.59 0.19 20.20
C GLY A 159 -5.16 0.65 20.48
N ALA A 160 -4.79 0.65 21.76
CA ALA A 160 -3.45 0.99 22.25
C ALA A 160 -2.65 -0.25 22.68
N GLY A 161 -3.00 -1.42 22.14
CA GLY A 161 -2.26 -2.68 22.37
C GLY A 161 -1.07 -2.83 21.42
N ASP A 162 -0.55 -4.05 21.32
CA ASP A 162 0.63 -4.35 20.47
C ASP A 162 0.43 -3.97 19.00
N GLY A 163 -0.78 -4.17 18.46
CA GLY A 163 -1.13 -3.74 17.09
C GLY A 163 -1.14 -2.21 16.93
N GLY A 164 -1.64 -1.49 17.93
CA GLY A 164 -1.61 -0.03 17.97
C GLY A 164 -0.19 0.52 18.06
N ALA A 165 0.67 -0.13 18.85
CA ALA A 165 2.09 0.24 18.96
C ALA A 165 2.82 0.04 17.62
N LEU A 166 2.54 -1.06 16.93
CA LEU A 166 3.09 -1.35 15.59
C LEU A 166 2.65 -0.31 14.56
N PHE A 167 1.38 0.11 14.60
CA PHE A 167 0.85 1.18 13.77
C PHE A 167 1.54 2.51 14.08
N MET A 168 1.74 2.83 15.35
CA MET A 168 2.40 4.09 15.76
C MET A 168 3.85 4.15 15.27
N ASP A 169 4.58 3.05 15.30
CA ASP A 169 5.93 2.99 14.75
C ASP A 169 5.93 3.21 13.23
N SER A 170 4.99 2.61 12.52
CA SER A 170 4.81 2.80 11.07
C SER A 170 4.31 4.21 10.74
N TYR A 171 3.41 4.76 11.53
CA TYR A 171 2.82 6.10 11.34
C TYR A 171 3.89 7.21 11.48
N GLN A 172 4.87 7.03 12.34
CA GLN A 172 5.96 8.02 12.53
C GLN A 172 6.92 8.08 11.32
N HIS A 173 6.78 7.16 10.36
CA HIS A 173 7.61 7.17 9.16
C HIS A 173 7.22 8.36 8.25
N PRO A 174 8.21 9.05 7.64
CA PRO A 174 7.95 10.25 6.81
C PRO A 174 7.02 10.04 5.61
N THR A 175 6.76 8.80 5.20
CA THR A 175 5.88 8.48 4.05
C THR A 175 4.43 8.26 4.42
N SER A 176 4.06 8.38 5.69
CA SER A 176 2.66 8.22 6.10
C SER A 176 1.81 9.40 5.62
N GLU A 177 0.72 9.09 4.93
CA GLU A 177 -0.26 10.08 4.42
C GLU A 177 -1.37 10.39 5.45
N LEU A 178 -1.31 9.75 6.61
CA LEU A 178 -2.32 9.87 7.64
C LEU A 178 -1.95 10.96 8.66
N GLU A 179 -2.91 11.75 9.08
CA GLU A 179 -2.79 12.66 10.23
C GLU A 179 -3.51 12.02 11.42
N LEU A 180 -2.75 11.50 12.38
CA LEU A 180 -3.32 10.87 13.56
C LEU A 180 -3.82 11.95 14.54
N VAL A 181 -5.13 12.02 14.73
CA VAL A 181 -5.80 13.01 15.59
C VAL A 181 -5.86 12.51 17.02
N GLY A 182 -5.97 11.19 17.23
CA GLY A 182 -6.04 10.63 18.58
C GLY A 182 -6.10 9.10 18.58
N ILE A 183 -5.97 8.55 19.77
CA ILE A 183 -6.04 7.09 20.00
C ILE A 183 -7.24 6.79 20.91
N LEU A 184 -8.08 5.86 20.51
CA LEU A 184 -9.23 5.39 21.28
C LEU A 184 -8.98 3.93 21.71
N ASP A 185 -9.12 3.64 23.00
CA ASP A 185 -9.01 2.28 23.51
C ASP A 185 -10.13 1.98 24.49
N LYS A 186 -10.62 0.75 24.47
CA LYS A 186 -11.69 0.26 25.34
C LYS A 186 -11.20 0.08 26.79
N ASP A 187 -9.91 -0.18 26.98
CA ASP A 187 -9.32 -0.36 28.31
C ASP A 187 -9.00 1.00 28.94
N SER A 188 -9.73 1.36 29.98
CA SER A 188 -9.57 2.65 30.70
C SER A 188 -8.15 2.83 31.29
N LYS A 189 -7.45 1.74 31.60
CA LYS A 189 -6.06 1.80 32.13
C LYS A 189 -5.04 2.26 31.06
N LYS A 190 -5.37 2.12 29.79
CA LYS A 190 -4.50 2.55 28.67
C LYS A 190 -4.70 4.00 28.24
N LYS A 191 -5.71 4.69 28.77
CA LYS A 191 -5.96 6.13 28.52
C LYS A 191 -4.80 7.01 28.98
N GLY A 192 -4.04 6.58 29.96
CA GLY A 192 -2.86 7.27 30.48
C GLY A 192 -1.63 7.36 29.54
N UNK A 193 -1.52 6.70 28.74
CA UNK A 193 -0.43 6.61 27.81
C UNK A 193 -0.22 7.85 27.02
N UNK A 194 -1.24 8.51 26.77
CA UNK A 194 -1.17 9.78 26.16
C UNK A 194 -0.89 10.84 27.17
N UNK A 195 -1.23 10.53 28.18
CA UNK A 195 -0.92 11.34 29.29
C UNK A 195 0.56 11.36 29.57
N UNK A 196 1.15 10.40 29.30
CA UNK A 196 2.56 10.37 29.47
C UNK A 196 3.29 11.31 28.55
N UNK A 197 2.79 11.48 27.59
CA UNK A 197 3.33 12.44 26.68
C UNK A 197 2.94 13.83 27.08
N UNK A 198 1.87 13.93 27.52
CA UNK A 198 1.42 15.15 28.05
C UNK A 198 2.09 15.45 29.36
N UNK A 199 2.34 14.47 29.94
CA UNK A 199 3.05 14.60 31.14
C UNK A 199 4.52 15.00 30.89
N UNK A 200 4.95 14.59 30.01
CA UNK A 200 6.25 14.97 29.57
C UNK A 200 6.27 16.42 29.16
N UNK A 201 5.30 16.79 28.66
CA UNK A 201 5.19 18.16 28.29
C UNK A 201 4.92 19.01 29.51
N UNK A 202 4.26 18.51 30.29
CA UNK A 202 4.01 19.12 31.53
C UNK A 202 5.28 19.14 32.35
N UNK A 203 5.94 18.20 32.27
CA UNK A 203 7.20 18.17 32.91
C UNK A 203 8.18 19.15 32.32
N UNK A 204 8.06 19.30 31.27
CA UNK A 204 8.85 20.27 30.58
C UNK A 204 8.39 21.67 30.95
N UNK A 205 7.24 21.79 31.10
CA UNK A 205 6.70 23.02 31.53
C UNK A 205 7.03 23.26 32.97
N UNK A 206 7.05 22.31 33.58
CA UNK A 206 7.44 22.38 34.92
C UNK A 206 8.94 22.65 35.01
N UNK A 207 9.59 22.19 34.26
CA UNK A 207 10.97 22.48 34.17
C UNK A 207 11.19 23.90 33.74
N UNK A 208 10.39 24.29 33.06
CA UNK A 208 10.49 25.65 32.60
C UNK A 208 10.04 26.56 33.69
N UNK A 209 9.21 26.17 34.33
CA UNK A 209 8.78 26.89 35.45
C UNK A 209 9.82 26.89 36.52
N UNK A 210 10.42 25.87 36.59
CA UNK A 210 11.52 25.77 37.45
C UNK A 210 12.70 26.61 36.99
N UNK A 211 12.80 26.66 35.94
CA UNK A 211 13.77 27.51 35.32
C UNK A 211 13.44 28.96 35.51
N UNK A 212 12.31 29.20 35.50
CA UNK A 212 11.91 30.53 35.77
C UNK A 212 12.05 30.86 37.23
N UNK A 213 11.88 29.96 37.90
CA UNK A 213 12.15 30.10 39.27
C UNK A 213 13.67 30.14 39.52
N UNK A 214 14.31 29.48 38.81
CA UNK A 214 15.72 29.54 38.85
C UNK A 214 16.25 30.85 38.35
N UNK A 215 15.59 31.27 37.59
CA UNK A 215 15.99 32.55 37.07
C UNK A 215 15.77 33.65 38.07
N UNK A 216 14.90 33.46 38.73
CA UNK A 216 14.68 34.35 39.76
C UNK A 216 15.67 34.16 40.85
N UNK A 217 16.06 33.06 40.83
CA UNK A 217 17.13 32.80 41.70
C UNK A 217 18.50 33.02 41.06
N UNK A 218 18.45 33.28 40.04
CA UNK A 218 19.64 33.51 39.33
C UNK A 218 20.56 34.52 39.87
N UNK A 219 20.06 35.15 40.53
CA UNK A 219 20.91 35.99 41.18
C UNK A 219 21.69 35.34 42.25
N LEU A 220 21.26 34.38 42.65
CA LEU A 220 21.90 33.62 43.71
C LEU A 220 22.85 32.53 43.18
N PHE A 221 22.64 32.08 41.93
CA PHE A 221 23.44 31.02 41.34
C PHE A 221 24.16 31.51 40.08
N SER A 222 25.41 31.10 39.95
CA SER A 222 26.20 31.42 38.74
C SER A 222 25.59 30.74 37.49
N ILE A 223 25.74 31.37 36.32
CA ILE A 223 25.33 30.84 35.02
C ILE A 223 25.86 29.42 34.82
N ARG A 224 27.08 29.15 35.33
CA ARG A 224 27.73 27.83 35.28
C ARG A 224 26.87 26.74 35.96
N PHE A 225 26.31 27.06 37.13
CA PHE A 225 25.46 26.15 37.89
C PHE A 225 24.15 25.86 37.10
N ILE A 226 23.56 26.89 36.51
CA ILE A 226 22.29 26.76 35.75
C ILE A 226 22.48 25.85 34.51
N ILE A 227 23.55 26.06 33.75
CA ILE A 227 23.91 25.22 32.58
C ILE A 227 24.12 23.76 33.02
N LEU A 228 24.90 23.53 34.05
CA LEU A 228 25.15 22.19 34.56
C LEU A 228 23.87 21.52 35.06
N PHE A 229 23.01 22.26 35.76
CA PHE A 229 21.74 21.77 36.28
C PHE A 229 20.80 21.35 35.15
N ILE A 230 20.67 22.16 34.09
CA ILE A 230 19.84 21.85 32.94
C ILE A 230 20.37 20.59 32.22
N LEU A 231 21.65 20.49 31.96
CA LEU A 231 22.27 19.36 31.30
C LEU A 231 22.12 18.07 32.12
N LEU A 232 22.36 18.16 33.42
CA LEU A 232 22.28 17.00 34.32
C LEU A 232 20.86 16.52 34.53
N SER A 233 19.91 17.45 34.73
CA SER A 233 18.48 17.09 34.90
C SER A 233 17.89 16.49 33.62
N THR A 234 18.21 17.03 32.45
CA THR A 234 17.80 16.45 31.16
C THR A 234 18.33 15.01 31.04
N PHE A 235 19.59 14.82 31.39
CA PHE A 235 20.22 13.50 31.34
C PHE A 235 19.56 12.51 32.32
N LEU A 236 19.37 12.92 33.58
CA LEU A 236 18.76 12.07 34.63
C LEU A 236 17.31 11.69 34.30
N ILE A 237 16.59 12.53 33.59
CA ILE A 237 15.20 12.23 33.15
C ILE A 237 15.19 11.25 31.97
N LEU A 238 16.09 11.43 31.01
CA LEU A 238 16.11 10.63 29.77
C LEU A 238 16.73 9.24 29.97
N LEU A 239 17.82 9.15 30.75
CA LEU A 239 18.59 7.91 30.89
C LEU A 239 17.76 6.72 31.42
N PRO A 240 16.99 6.85 32.52
CA PRO A 240 16.19 5.71 33.02
C PRO A 240 15.14 5.25 32.02
N ARG A 241 14.50 6.18 31.29
CA ARG A 241 13.49 5.85 30.28
C ARG A 241 14.07 5.03 29.13
N ILE A 242 15.24 5.47 28.64
CA ILE A 242 15.94 4.79 27.55
C ILE A 242 16.44 3.41 28.02
N THR A 243 17.00 3.34 29.24
CA THR A 243 17.50 2.10 29.83
C THR A 243 16.36 1.08 30.02
N TRP A 244 15.22 1.53 30.54
CA TRP A 244 14.03 0.68 30.72
C TRP A 244 13.55 0.12 29.38
N GLN A 245 13.49 0.96 28.36
CA GLN A 245 13.07 0.56 27.01
C GLN A 245 14.03 -0.48 26.40
N LEU A 246 15.34 -0.32 26.63
CA LEU A 246 16.35 -1.29 26.19
C LEU A 246 16.26 -2.63 26.92
N ILE A 247 16.06 -2.60 28.25
CA ILE A 247 15.93 -3.81 29.07
C ILE A 247 14.65 -4.56 28.68
N TYR A 248 13.54 -3.84 28.50
CA TYR A 248 12.25 -4.41 28.10
C TYR A 248 12.33 -5.06 26.70
N SER A 249 13.00 -4.41 25.76
CA SER A 249 13.18 -4.95 24.40
C SER A 249 14.10 -6.18 24.37
N ARG A 250 15.11 -6.25 25.27
CA ARG A 250 16.02 -7.41 25.39
C ARG A 250 15.32 -8.62 26.02
N ARG A 251 14.47 -8.42 27.03
CA ARG A 251 13.76 -9.52 27.71
C ARG A 251 12.80 -10.27 26.77
N LYS A 252 12.23 -9.58 25.79
CA LYS A 252 11.29 -10.17 24.82
C LYS A 252 11.96 -11.01 23.72
N LYS A 253 13.27 -10.85 23.49
CA LYS A 253 14.03 -11.60 22.47
C LYS A 253 14.39 -13.05 22.87
N GLY A 254 14.15 -13.44 24.11
CA GLY A 254 14.63 -14.71 24.66
C GLY A 254 13.63 -15.86 24.76
N SER A 255 12.42 -15.77 24.20
CA SER A 255 11.37 -16.77 24.44
C SER A 255 10.74 -17.39 23.20
N GLY A 256 11.46 -17.49 22.08
CA GLY A 256 10.94 -18.12 20.87
C GLY A 256 11.80 -19.30 20.39
N ASP A 257 11.35 -20.52 20.66
CA ASP A 257 11.96 -21.77 20.18
C ASP A 257 11.49 -22.09 18.74
N GLY A 258 11.48 -21.11 17.85
CA GLY A 258 11.12 -21.29 16.44
C GLY A 258 12.33 -21.33 15.52
N GLU A 259 12.33 -22.20 14.51
CA GLU A 259 13.32 -22.19 13.42
C GLU A 259 13.34 -20.81 12.74
N HIS A 260 14.38 -20.03 13.00
CA HIS A 260 14.57 -18.74 12.33
C HIS A 260 15.09 -18.96 10.90
N ARG A 261 14.29 -18.57 9.91
CA ARG A 261 14.66 -18.73 8.49
C ARG A 261 15.54 -17.59 8.01
N ARG A 262 16.71 -17.95 7.47
CA ARG A 262 17.72 -17.01 6.98
C ARG A 262 17.18 -16.23 5.77
N THR A 263 17.12 -14.90 5.88
CA THR A 263 16.37 -14.06 4.96
C THR A 263 17.22 -12.88 4.46
N PHE A 264 17.15 -12.57 3.15
CA PHE A 264 17.60 -11.30 2.59
C PHE A 264 16.42 -10.35 2.38
N LEU A 265 16.66 -9.08 2.66
CA LEU A 265 15.75 -7.98 2.32
C LEU A 265 16.24 -7.30 1.04
N ILE A 266 15.40 -7.08 0.05
CA ILE A 266 15.71 -6.30 -1.15
C ILE A 266 15.10 -4.91 -1.00
N GLY A 267 15.96 -3.90 -0.96
CA GLY A 267 15.61 -2.48 -0.82
C GLY A 267 16.09 -1.90 0.50
N ALA A 268 17.05 -0.95 0.42
CA ALA A 268 17.57 -0.19 1.56
C ALA A 268 17.09 1.28 1.49
N GLY A 269 15.89 1.49 0.97
CA GLY A 269 15.19 2.77 0.93
C GLY A 269 14.10 2.85 2.01
N ASP A 270 13.08 3.67 1.74
CA ASP A 270 11.97 3.91 2.68
C ASP A 270 11.18 2.63 2.98
N GLY A 271 10.89 1.81 1.96
CA GLY A 271 10.21 0.53 2.16
C GLY A 271 11.01 -0.41 3.04
N GLY A 272 12.34 -0.49 2.83
CA GLY A 272 13.24 -1.28 3.68
C GLY A 272 13.28 -0.76 5.11
N ALA A 273 13.30 0.56 5.31
CA ALA A 273 13.28 1.17 6.64
C ALA A 273 11.99 0.84 7.37
N LEU A 274 10.85 0.96 6.69
CA LEU A 274 9.53 0.60 7.23
C LEU A 274 9.48 -0.88 7.62
N PHE A 275 10.02 -1.76 6.76
CA PHE A 275 10.12 -3.20 7.07
C PHE A 275 10.99 -3.43 8.33
N MET A 276 12.12 -2.75 8.45
CA MET A 276 13.04 -2.89 9.59
C MET A 276 12.37 -2.49 10.91
N ASP A 277 11.50 -1.50 10.91
CA ASP A 277 10.76 -1.09 12.11
C ASP A 277 9.76 -2.19 12.54
N SER A 278 9.07 -2.78 11.59
CA SER A 278 8.18 -3.94 11.84
C SER A 278 8.95 -5.20 12.24
N TYR A 279 10.11 -5.45 11.61
CA TYR A 279 10.95 -6.63 11.85
C TYR A 279 11.49 -6.71 13.28
N GLN A 280 11.75 -5.57 13.93
CA GLN A 280 12.28 -5.56 15.29
C GLN A 280 11.25 -5.97 16.36
N HIS A 281 10.02 -6.31 15.96
CA HIS A 281 9.03 -6.85 16.89
C HIS A 281 9.45 -8.25 17.36
N PRO A 282 9.28 -8.57 18.67
CA PRO A 282 9.80 -9.82 19.24
C PRO A 282 9.21 -11.12 18.68
N THR A 283 8.12 -11.04 17.90
CA THR A 283 7.44 -12.21 17.33
C THR A 283 7.91 -12.58 15.92
N SER A 284 8.96 -11.94 15.42
CA SER A 284 9.45 -12.21 14.05
C SER A 284 10.14 -13.59 13.95
N GLU A 285 9.68 -14.42 13.02
CA GLU A 285 10.25 -15.74 12.69
C GLU A 285 11.43 -15.64 11.71
N LEU A 286 11.92 -14.44 11.42
CA LEU A 286 12.93 -14.18 10.40
C LEU A 286 14.30 -13.92 11.03
N GLU A 287 15.36 -14.48 10.43
CA GLU A 287 16.74 -14.07 10.66
C GLU A 287 17.20 -13.23 9.47
N LEU A 288 17.22 -11.89 9.59
CA LEU A 288 17.74 -11.01 8.55
C LEU A 288 19.26 -11.04 8.52
N VAL A 289 19.84 -11.68 7.51
CA VAL A 289 21.28 -11.87 7.32
C VAL A 289 21.90 -10.66 6.63
N GLY A 290 21.16 -10.00 5.72
CA GLY A 290 21.66 -8.84 4.98
C GLY A 290 20.59 -8.18 4.12
N ILE A 291 20.96 -7.03 3.58
CA ILE A 291 20.09 -6.24 2.69
C ILE A 291 20.79 -6.11 1.34
N LEU A 292 20.02 -6.18 0.24
CA LEU A 292 20.50 -5.98 -1.12
C LEU A 292 19.82 -4.74 -1.73
N ASP A 293 20.57 -3.89 -2.43
CA ASP A 293 20.04 -2.68 -3.06
C ASP A 293 20.84 -2.38 -4.33
N LYS A 294 20.14 -1.99 -5.40
CA LYS A 294 20.75 -1.66 -6.69
C LYS A 294 21.69 -0.44 -6.60
N ASP A 295 21.41 0.47 -5.67
CA ASP A 295 22.25 1.65 -5.45
C ASP A 295 23.59 1.26 -4.80
N SER A 296 24.67 1.28 -5.59
CA SER A 296 26.02 0.93 -5.15
C SER A 296 26.52 1.81 -4.00
N LYS A 297 26.02 3.05 -3.88
CA LYS A 297 26.41 3.98 -2.80
C LYS A 297 26.01 3.48 -1.41
N LYS A 298 25.01 2.59 -1.34
CA LYS A 298 24.54 2.02 -0.08
C LYS A 298 25.34 0.80 0.38
N LYS A 299 26.14 0.18 -0.49
CA LYS A 299 26.95 -1.00 -0.16
C LYS A 299 27.84 -0.74 1.04
N GLY A 300 27.82 -1.65 2.01
CA GLY A 300 28.58 -1.56 3.25
C GLY A 300 27.98 -0.64 4.32
N GLN A 301 26.89 0.08 4.02
CA GLN A 301 26.11 0.80 5.04
C GLN A 301 25.24 -0.18 5.83
N LYS A 302 24.66 0.27 6.94
CA LYS A 302 23.73 -0.52 7.76
C LYS A 302 22.36 0.18 7.85
N LEU A 303 21.30 -0.60 7.71
CA LEU A 303 19.93 -0.15 7.93
C LEU A 303 19.35 -0.95 9.11
N GLY A 304 19.00 -0.28 10.20
CA GLY A 304 18.52 -0.95 11.41
C GLY A 304 19.53 -1.95 12.01
N GLY A 305 20.83 -1.74 11.78
CA GLY A 305 21.89 -2.62 12.23
C GLY A 305 22.28 -3.72 11.25
N ILE A 306 21.46 -4.00 10.21
CA ILE A 306 21.71 -5.05 9.21
C ILE A 306 22.54 -4.47 8.05
N PRO A 307 23.61 -5.15 7.59
CA PRO A 307 24.49 -4.60 6.54
C PRO A 307 23.85 -4.69 5.15
N VAL A 308 24.10 -3.69 4.30
CA VAL A 308 23.82 -3.72 2.86
C VAL A 308 25.00 -4.41 2.19
N LEU A 309 24.79 -5.64 1.71
CA LEU A 309 25.85 -6.50 1.18
C LEU A 309 26.23 -6.18 -0.26
N GLY A 310 25.30 -5.62 -1.05
CA GLY A 310 25.53 -5.28 -2.45
C GLY A 310 24.26 -5.16 -3.26
N SER A 311 24.41 -5.25 -4.59
CA SER A 311 23.27 -5.27 -5.51
C SER A 311 22.55 -6.62 -5.46
N TYR A 312 21.22 -6.61 -5.67
CA TYR A 312 20.45 -7.84 -5.85
C TYR A 312 20.80 -8.56 -7.18
N ASP A 313 21.56 -7.94 -8.07
CA ASP A 313 22.14 -8.64 -9.23
C ASP A 313 23.06 -9.79 -8.78
N ASN A 314 23.71 -9.64 -7.62
CA ASN A 314 24.61 -10.63 -7.02
C ASN A 314 23.85 -11.62 -6.12
N LEU A 315 22.50 -11.62 -6.16
CA LEU A 315 21.67 -12.51 -5.33
C LEU A 315 22.09 -13.99 -5.44
N PRO A 316 22.38 -14.56 -6.63
CA PRO A 316 22.73 -15.98 -6.72
C PRO A 316 24.00 -16.36 -5.93
N GLU A 317 25.02 -15.53 -5.98
CA GLU A 317 26.29 -15.76 -5.25
C GLU A 317 26.08 -15.57 -3.74
N LEU A 318 25.47 -14.44 -3.36
CA LEU A 318 25.29 -14.05 -1.96
C LEU A 318 24.33 -15.01 -1.23
N ALA A 319 23.26 -15.47 -1.90
CA ALA A 319 22.29 -16.40 -1.31
C ALA A 319 22.94 -17.75 -0.97
N LYS A 320 23.78 -18.29 -1.87
CA LYS A 320 24.53 -19.53 -1.62
C LYS A 320 25.52 -19.34 -0.46
N ARG A 321 26.31 -18.26 -0.50
CA ARG A 321 27.33 -17.95 0.53
C ARG A 321 26.72 -17.82 1.92
N HIS A 322 25.52 -17.25 2.03
CA HIS A 322 24.85 -16.99 3.31
C HIS A 322 23.75 -18.00 3.61
N GLN A 323 23.56 -19.05 2.81
CA GLN A 323 22.56 -20.11 2.99
C GLN A 323 21.14 -19.51 3.20
N ILE A 324 20.71 -18.69 2.25
CA ILE A 324 19.45 -17.96 2.33
C ILE A 324 18.29 -18.86 1.91
N GLU A 325 17.23 -18.86 2.72
CA GLU A 325 15.97 -19.61 2.48
C GLU A 325 14.85 -18.72 1.95
N ARG A 326 14.91 -17.41 2.26
CA ARG A 326 13.86 -16.44 1.91
C ARG A 326 14.45 -15.13 1.39
N VAL A 327 13.71 -14.50 0.47
CA VAL A 327 13.96 -13.14 0.00
C VAL A 327 12.66 -12.37 0.20
N ILE A 328 12.75 -11.14 0.73
CA ILE A 328 11.61 -10.24 0.88
C ILE A 328 11.90 -8.97 0.09
N VAL A 329 11.03 -8.63 -0.85
CA VAL A 329 11.14 -7.39 -1.65
C VAL A 329 10.40 -6.26 -0.92
N ALA A 330 11.14 -5.25 -0.47
CA ALA A 330 10.63 -4.07 0.23
C ALA A 330 10.79 -2.81 -0.62
N ILE A 331 10.45 -2.90 -1.91
CA ILE A 331 10.45 -1.77 -2.86
C ILE A 331 9.04 -1.71 -3.47
N PRO A 332 8.14 -0.88 -2.91
CA PRO A 332 6.73 -0.84 -3.38
C PRO A 332 6.58 -0.44 -4.85
N SER A 333 7.51 0.35 -5.39
CA SER A 333 7.50 0.86 -6.76
C SER A 333 8.46 0.11 -7.69
N LEU A 334 8.79 -1.15 -7.37
CA LEU A 334 9.71 -1.94 -8.21
C LEU A 334 9.05 -2.25 -9.57
N ASP A 335 9.82 -2.07 -10.64
CA ASP A 335 9.36 -2.35 -12.00
C ASP A 335 9.01 -3.84 -12.16
N PRO A 336 7.91 -4.20 -12.87
CA PRO A 336 7.52 -5.60 -13.06
C PRO A 336 8.60 -6.50 -13.66
N SER A 337 9.42 -5.97 -14.57
CA SER A 337 10.53 -6.74 -15.18
C SER A 337 11.61 -7.07 -14.16
N GLU A 338 11.87 -6.16 -13.22
CA GLU A 338 12.82 -6.40 -12.12
C GLU A 338 12.26 -7.42 -11.11
N TYR A 339 10.95 -7.37 -10.83
CA TYR A 339 10.27 -8.39 -10.01
C TYR A 339 10.43 -9.77 -10.65
N GLU A 340 10.15 -9.86 -11.94
CA GLU A 340 10.27 -11.10 -12.71
C GLU A 340 11.71 -11.64 -12.65
N ARG A 341 12.71 -10.76 -12.82
CA ARG A 341 14.14 -11.12 -12.76
C ARG A 341 14.53 -11.64 -11.37
N ILE A 342 14.08 -11.00 -10.30
CA ILE A 342 14.33 -11.44 -8.91
C ILE A 342 13.71 -12.82 -8.67
N LEU A 343 12.45 -13.02 -9.13
CA LEU A 343 11.75 -14.29 -9.02
C LEU A 343 12.50 -15.41 -9.76
N GLN A 344 12.97 -15.17 -10.98
CA GLN A 344 13.75 -16.13 -11.75
C GLN A 344 15.03 -16.54 -11.00
N MET A 345 15.73 -15.58 -10.40
CA MET A 345 16.93 -15.89 -9.59
C MET A 345 16.56 -16.71 -8.34
N CYS A 346 15.47 -16.36 -7.65
CA CYS A 346 15.02 -17.09 -6.46
C CYS A 346 14.61 -18.54 -6.81
N ASN A 347 13.87 -18.74 -7.90
CA ASN A 347 13.42 -20.06 -8.34
C ASN A 347 14.61 -20.96 -8.68
N LYS A 348 15.61 -20.45 -9.43
CA LYS A 348 16.84 -21.19 -9.76
C LYS A 348 17.63 -21.63 -8.52
N LEU A 349 17.45 -20.91 -7.40
CA LEU A 349 18.13 -21.19 -6.13
C LEU A 349 17.28 -22.03 -5.16
N GLY A 350 16.01 -22.27 -5.47
CA GLY A 350 15.05 -22.89 -4.55
C GLY A 350 14.69 -22.02 -3.36
N VAL A 351 14.84 -20.69 -3.47
CA VAL A 351 14.62 -19.71 -2.41
C VAL A 351 13.23 -19.08 -2.55
N LYS A 352 12.46 -19.06 -1.47
CA LYS A 352 11.11 -18.48 -1.48
C LYS A 352 11.16 -16.96 -1.52
N CYS A 353 10.40 -16.36 -2.44
CA CYS A 353 10.34 -14.90 -2.62
C CYS A 353 8.99 -14.34 -2.14
N TYR A 354 9.05 -13.23 -1.40
CA TYR A 354 7.90 -12.54 -0.82
C TYR A 354 8.02 -11.04 -1.07
N LYS A 355 6.90 -10.32 -0.92
CA LYS A 355 6.87 -8.84 -0.96
C LYS A 355 6.36 -8.29 0.37
N MET A 356 6.75 -7.07 0.67
CA MET A 356 6.17 -6.30 1.77
C MET A 356 4.74 -5.88 1.40
N PRO A 357 3.73 -6.04 2.28
CA PRO A 357 2.39 -5.54 2.01
C PRO A 357 2.39 -4.01 1.94
N LYS A 358 1.47 -3.45 1.18
CA LYS A 358 1.27 -1.99 1.13
C LYS A 358 0.79 -1.50 2.49
N VAL A 359 1.29 -0.34 2.93
CA VAL A 359 0.94 0.25 4.23
C VAL A 359 -0.58 0.42 4.37
N GLU A 360 -1.24 0.84 3.29
CA GLU A 360 -2.70 1.03 3.24
C GLU A 360 -3.47 -0.27 3.51
N THR A 361 -2.96 -1.40 3.04
CA THR A 361 -3.59 -2.72 3.22
C THR A 361 -3.51 -3.17 4.69
N VAL A 362 -2.44 -2.83 5.36
CA VAL A 362 -2.25 -3.12 6.79
C VAL A 362 -3.18 -2.23 7.63
N VAL A 363 -3.28 -0.96 7.29
CA VAL A 363 -4.12 0.04 7.98
C VAL A 363 -5.60 -0.30 7.88
N GLN A 364 -6.04 -0.86 6.74
CA GLN A 364 -7.44 -1.24 6.53
C GLN A 364 -7.84 -2.54 7.24
N GLY A 365 -6.96 -3.13 8.04
CA GLY A 365 -7.24 -4.36 8.78
C GLY A 365 -7.43 -5.59 7.89
N LEU A 366 -7.04 -5.50 6.62
CA LEU A 366 -7.16 -6.57 5.64
C LEU A 366 -6.10 -7.66 5.83
N HIS A 367 -5.13 -7.42 6.72
CA HIS A 367 -4.12 -8.41 7.11
C HIS A 367 -4.08 -8.59 8.61
N GLN A 368 -4.02 -9.84 9.04
CA GLN A 368 -3.76 -10.19 10.43
C GLN A 368 -2.35 -9.69 10.81
N ALA A 369 -2.25 -8.97 11.88
CA ALA A 369 -0.98 -8.52 12.45
C ALA A 369 -0.16 -9.76 12.87
N GLY A 370 0.77 -10.17 12.04
CA GLY A 370 1.60 -11.35 12.35
C GLY A 370 2.58 -11.75 11.27
N THR A 371 2.24 -11.49 10.00
CA THR A 371 3.17 -11.77 8.89
C THR A 371 3.46 -10.49 8.14
N GLY A 372 4.61 -9.90 8.36
CA GLY A 372 5.05 -8.66 7.73
C GLY A 372 5.43 -8.79 6.24
N PHE A 373 4.94 -9.83 5.54
CA PHE A 373 5.26 -10.08 4.13
C PHE A 373 4.19 -10.95 3.46
N GLN A 374 4.05 -10.80 2.13
CA GLN A 374 3.07 -11.50 1.29
C GLN A 374 3.77 -12.25 0.15
N LYS A 375 3.11 -13.28 -0.38
CA LYS A 375 3.53 -13.88 -1.65
C LYS A 375 3.36 -12.83 -2.77
N ILE A 376 4.27 -12.86 -3.73
CA ILE A 376 4.16 -12.07 -4.95
C ILE A 376 2.99 -12.64 -5.77
N ASP A 377 2.16 -11.79 -6.31
CA ASP A 377 1.01 -12.24 -7.13
C ASP A 377 1.12 -11.72 -8.57
N ILE A 378 0.22 -12.19 -9.44
CA ILE A 378 0.24 -11.87 -10.86
C ILE A 378 0.06 -10.37 -11.14
N THR A 379 -0.61 -9.63 -10.25
CA THR A 379 -0.81 -8.18 -10.43
C THR A 379 0.50 -7.42 -10.33
N ASP A 380 1.45 -7.89 -9.50
CA ASP A 380 2.79 -7.31 -9.37
C ASP A 380 3.59 -7.45 -10.68
N LEU A 381 3.46 -8.61 -11.34
CA LEU A 381 4.17 -8.90 -12.59
C LEU A 381 3.52 -8.25 -13.82
N LEU A 382 2.27 -7.80 -13.71
CA LEU A 382 1.58 -7.10 -14.79
C LEU A 382 1.67 -5.57 -14.65
N GLY A 383 2.25 -5.07 -13.55
CA GLY A 383 2.46 -3.64 -13.31
C GLY A 383 1.19 -2.84 -13.10
N ARG A 384 0.09 -3.51 -12.69
CA ARG A 384 -1.19 -2.83 -12.43
C ARG A 384 -1.15 -2.16 -11.06
N GLN A 385 -1.13 -0.83 -11.08
CA GLN A 385 -1.19 -0.01 -9.87
C GLN A 385 -2.64 0.33 -9.53
N GLU A 386 -2.94 0.34 -8.25
CA GLU A 386 -4.25 0.72 -7.73
C GLU A 386 -4.49 2.22 -7.98
N ILE A 387 -5.62 2.53 -8.62
CA ILE A 387 -5.98 3.91 -8.99
C ILE A 387 -6.56 4.61 -7.78
N ARG A 388 -6.11 5.82 -7.51
CA ARG A 388 -6.71 6.72 -6.52
C ARG A 388 -7.62 7.69 -7.26
N LEU A 389 -8.88 7.70 -6.89
CA LEU A 389 -9.90 8.57 -7.46
C LEU A 389 -10.48 9.46 -6.37
N ASP A 390 -11.00 10.61 -6.78
CA ASP A 390 -11.69 11.53 -5.87
C ASP A 390 -12.98 10.86 -5.35
N GLU A 391 -13.02 10.57 -4.08
CA GLU A 391 -14.14 9.90 -3.40
C GLU A 391 -15.21 10.87 -2.88
N SER A 392 -14.98 12.19 -2.96
CA SER A 392 -15.90 13.19 -2.43
C SER A 392 -17.30 13.12 -3.07
N ARG A 393 -17.34 12.99 -4.40
CA ARG A 393 -18.59 12.86 -5.18
C ARG A 393 -19.34 11.56 -4.83
N LEU A 394 -18.62 10.46 -4.65
CA LEU A 394 -19.21 9.17 -4.27
C LEU A 394 -19.86 9.23 -2.89
N GLY A 395 -19.25 9.95 -1.96
CA GLY A 395 -19.82 10.17 -0.64
C GLY A 395 -21.21 10.80 -0.74
N ALA A 396 -21.36 11.83 -1.56
CA ALA A 396 -22.65 12.52 -1.75
C ALA A 396 -23.72 11.60 -2.37
N GLU A 397 -23.34 10.68 -3.26
CA GLU A 397 -24.29 9.78 -3.95
C GLU A 397 -24.64 8.54 -3.15
N LEU A 398 -23.71 8.03 -2.32
CA LEU A 398 -23.87 6.70 -1.69
C LEU A 398 -24.18 6.75 -0.19
N THR A 399 -23.70 7.77 0.53
CA THR A 399 -23.87 7.85 1.99
C THR A 399 -25.35 8.00 2.37
N GLY A 400 -25.82 7.12 3.29
CA GLY A 400 -27.20 7.15 3.78
C GLY A 400 -28.23 6.70 2.75
N LYS A 401 -27.84 6.12 1.62
CA LYS A 401 -28.75 5.67 0.56
C LYS A 401 -28.95 4.14 0.61
N THR A 402 -30.06 3.68 0.05
CA THR A 402 -30.30 2.27 -0.23
C THR A 402 -29.74 1.96 -1.62
N ILE A 403 -28.83 0.98 -1.70
CA ILE A 403 -28.16 0.55 -2.94
C ILE A 403 -28.57 -0.91 -3.22
N LEU A 404 -28.95 -1.22 -4.46
CA LEU A 404 -29.25 -2.59 -4.84
C LEU A 404 -28.22 -3.11 -5.85
N VAL A 405 -27.71 -4.31 -5.61
CA VAL A 405 -26.75 -4.95 -6.52
C VAL A 405 -27.32 -6.28 -6.98
N THR A 406 -27.63 -6.39 -8.29
CA THR A 406 -28.01 -7.69 -8.87
C THR A 406 -26.73 -8.48 -9.20
N GLY A 407 -26.77 -9.78 -9.03
CA GLY A 407 -25.59 -10.61 -9.18
C GLY A 407 -24.56 -10.35 -8.07
N ALA A 408 -25.02 -9.96 -6.89
CA ALA A 408 -24.21 -9.59 -5.73
C ALA A 408 -23.26 -10.71 -5.28
N GLY A 409 -23.62 -11.99 -5.52
CA GLY A 409 -22.75 -13.14 -5.23
C GLY A 409 -21.64 -13.38 -6.26
N GLY A 410 -21.61 -12.64 -7.38
CA GLY A 410 -20.59 -12.74 -8.43
C GLY A 410 -19.31 -11.98 -8.08
N SER A 411 -18.27 -12.16 -8.90
CA SER A 411 -16.95 -11.51 -8.65
C SER A 411 -17.03 -9.98 -8.66
N ILE A 412 -17.73 -9.39 -9.64
CA ILE A 412 -17.88 -7.92 -9.75
C ILE A 412 -18.93 -7.42 -8.74
N GLY A 413 -20.10 -8.09 -8.68
CA GLY A 413 -21.18 -7.66 -7.77
C GLY A 413 -20.75 -7.65 -6.30
N SER A 414 -20.05 -8.68 -5.84
CA SER A 414 -19.55 -8.74 -4.46
C SER A 414 -18.52 -7.64 -4.18
N GLU A 415 -17.66 -7.33 -5.16
CA GLU A 415 -16.68 -6.25 -5.00
C GLU A 415 -17.35 -4.87 -5.02
N ILE A 416 -18.36 -4.67 -5.85
CA ILE A 416 -19.17 -3.42 -5.81
C ILE A 416 -19.75 -3.25 -4.40
N CYS A 417 -20.34 -4.33 -3.83
CA CYS A 417 -20.86 -4.28 -2.46
C CYS A 417 -19.78 -3.87 -1.45
N ARG A 418 -18.57 -4.45 -1.54
CA ARG A 418 -17.43 -4.08 -0.66
C ARG A 418 -17.04 -2.61 -0.80
N GLN A 419 -16.94 -2.12 -2.05
CA GLN A 419 -16.52 -0.74 -2.32
C GLN A 419 -17.58 0.26 -1.85
N VAL A 420 -18.87 -0.01 -2.13
CA VAL A 420 -20.01 0.84 -1.71
C VAL A 420 -20.10 0.89 -0.18
N SER A 421 -19.83 -0.22 0.52
CA SER A 421 -19.86 -0.28 1.99
C SER A 421 -18.90 0.74 2.65
N ARG A 422 -17.83 1.14 1.97
CA ARG A 422 -16.88 2.14 2.48
C ARG A 422 -17.48 3.54 2.62
N PHE A 423 -18.61 3.80 1.95
CA PHE A 423 -19.29 5.10 1.94
C PHE A 423 -20.47 5.16 2.90
N ASN A 424 -20.61 4.15 3.79
CA ASN A 424 -21.64 4.11 4.82
C ASN A 424 -23.06 4.32 4.25
N PRO A 425 -23.51 3.50 3.25
CA PRO A 425 -24.91 3.54 2.81
C PRO A 425 -25.82 3.12 3.97
N GLU A 426 -27.09 3.52 3.94
CA GLU A 426 -28.11 3.05 4.88
C GLU A 426 -28.32 1.54 4.73
N ARG A 427 -28.44 1.09 3.47
CA ARG A 427 -28.80 -0.30 3.16
C ARG A 427 -28.15 -0.77 1.87
N ILE A 428 -27.72 -2.04 1.83
CA ILE A 428 -27.31 -2.69 0.58
C ILE A 428 -28.15 -3.97 0.39
N VAL A 429 -28.93 -4.00 -0.70
CA VAL A 429 -29.75 -5.16 -1.09
C VAL A 429 -28.89 -6.06 -1.99
N LEU A 430 -28.58 -7.27 -1.50
CA LEU A 430 -27.71 -8.25 -2.14
C LEU A 430 -28.61 -9.23 -2.94
N LEU A 431 -28.87 -8.93 -4.22
CA LEU A 431 -29.81 -9.73 -5.02
C LEU A 431 -29.07 -10.72 -5.94
N GLY A 432 -29.47 -11.98 -5.91
CA GLY A 432 -28.97 -13.01 -6.82
C GLY A 432 -29.68 -14.35 -6.68
N HIS A 433 -29.67 -15.17 -7.75
CA HIS A 433 -30.35 -16.45 -7.77
C HIS A 433 -29.59 -17.55 -6.98
N GLY A 434 -28.28 -17.41 -6.82
CA GLY A 434 -27.45 -18.41 -6.15
C GLY A 434 -27.41 -18.21 -4.63
N GLU A 435 -28.24 -18.94 -3.91
CA GLU A 435 -28.37 -18.83 -2.43
C GLU A 435 -27.01 -18.87 -1.74
N ASN A 436 -26.18 -19.88 -2.02
CA ASN A 436 -24.87 -20.04 -1.37
C ASN A 436 -23.94 -18.85 -1.62
N SER A 437 -23.94 -18.30 -2.84
CA SER A 437 -23.08 -17.16 -3.19
C SER A 437 -23.53 -15.86 -2.48
N ILE A 438 -24.84 -15.68 -2.30
CA ILE A 438 -25.39 -14.55 -1.53
C ILE A 438 -25.07 -14.74 -0.04
N TYR A 439 -25.24 -15.95 0.50
CA TYR A 439 -24.89 -16.27 1.89
C TYR A 439 -23.44 -15.91 2.21
N LEU A 440 -22.50 -16.32 1.35
CA LEU A 440 -21.06 -16.06 1.57
C LEU A 440 -20.75 -14.56 1.59
N VAL A 441 -21.27 -13.79 0.62
CA VAL A 441 -21.00 -12.35 0.57
C VAL A 441 -21.67 -11.60 1.74
N TYR A 442 -22.89 -12.00 2.09
CA TYR A 442 -23.63 -11.43 3.22
C TYR A 442 -22.81 -11.58 4.52
N HIS A 443 -22.36 -12.80 4.84
CA HIS A 443 -21.59 -13.07 6.06
C HIS A 443 -20.21 -12.40 6.06
N GLU A 444 -19.62 -12.21 4.89
CA GLU A 444 -18.38 -11.43 4.78
C GLU A 444 -18.62 -9.95 5.13
N LEU A 445 -19.66 -9.36 4.55
CA LEU A 445 -19.93 -7.91 4.67
C LEU A 445 -20.33 -7.53 6.10
N ILE A 446 -21.22 -8.28 6.75
CA ILE A 446 -21.65 -7.99 8.14
C ILE A 446 -20.48 -8.07 9.13
N ARG A 447 -19.50 -8.93 8.84
CA ARG A 447 -18.31 -9.08 9.68
C ARG A 447 -17.31 -7.95 9.46
N LYS A 448 -17.17 -7.45 8.21
CA LYS A 448 -16.19 -6.42 7.85
C LYS A 448 -16.66 -5.00 8.10
N PHE A 449 -17.94 -4.72 7.91
CA PHE A 449 -18.49 -3.37 7.95
C PHE A 449 -19.67 -3.33 8.92
N GLN A 450 -19.61 -2.49 9.93
CA GLN A 450 -20.66 -2.35 10.96
C GLN A 450 -21.54 -1.13 10.64
N GLY A 451 -22.79 -1.17 11.08
CA GLY A 451 -23.70 -0.03 10.96
C GLY A 451 -24.45 0.08 9.62
N ILE A 452 -24.30 -0.90 8.73
CA ILE A 452 -24.99 -0.95 7.42
C ILE A 452 -26.01 -2.11 7.46
N ASP A 453 -27.23 -1.84 6.97
CA ASP A 453 -28.28 -2.86 6.84
C ASP A 453 -28.06 -3.67 5.54
N TYR A 454 -27.58 -4.91 5.67
CA TYR A 454 -27.39 -5.82 4.53
C TYR A 454 -28.59 -6.74 4.38
N VAL A 455 -29.28 -6.66 3.24
CA VAL A 455 -30.50 -7.45 2.98
C VAL A 455 -30.21 -8.50 1.89
N PRO A 456 -30.06 -9.78 2.25
CA PRO A 456 -29.92 -10.85 1.24
C PRO A 456 -31.28 -11.14 0.58
N VAL A 457 -31.29 -11.10 -0.76
CA VAL A 457 -32.53 -11.38 -1.56
C VAL A 457 -32.20 -12.47 -2.58
N ILE A 458 -32.84 -13.63 -2.43
CA ILE A 458 -32.74 -14.69 -3.41
C ILE A 458 -33.84 -14.44 -4.47
N ALA A 459 -33.37 -14.10 -5.69
CA ALA A 459 -34.23 -13.79 -6.82
C ALA A 459 -33.49 -13.98 -8.14
N ASP A 460 -34.18 -14.43 -9.17
CA ASP A 460 -33.68 -14.53 -10.54
C ASP A 460 -34.12 -13.28 -11.31
N ILE A 461 -33.23 -12.67 -12.07
CA ILE A 461 -33.54 -11.50 -12.91
C ILE A 461 -34.53 -11.83 -14.03
N GLN A 462 -34.74 -13.10 -14.33
CA GLN A 462 -35.77 -13.57 -15.28
C GLN A 462 -37.19 -13.45 -14.72
N ASP A 463 -37.34 -13.36 -13.39
CA ASP A 463 -38.62 -13.22 -12.68
C ASP A 463 -38.94 -11.74 -12.46
N TYR A 464 -39.71 -11.16 -13.37
CA TYR A 464 -40.06 -9.73 -13.33
C TYR A 464 -40.89 -9.35 -12.10
N ASP A 465 -41.89 -10.17 -11.76
CA ASP A 465 -42.80 -9.84 -10.65
C ASP A 465 -42.06 -9.81 -9.32
N ARG A 466 -41.11 -10.73 -9.11
CA ARG A 466 -40.24 -10.75 -7.93
C ARG A 466 -39.32 -9.54 -7.90
N LEU A 467 -38.76 -9.13 -9.04
CA LEU A 467 -37.91 -7.91 -9.13
C LEU A 467 -38.72 -6.67 -8.74
N LEU A 468 -39.92 -6.50 -9.30
CA LEU A 468 -40.76 -5.33 -9.02
C LEU A 468 -41.10 -5.25 -7.52
N GLN A 469 -41.52 -6.36 -6.91
CA GLN A 469 -41.75 -6.44 -5.45
C GLN A 469 -40.55 -5.94 -4.65
N VAL A 470 -39.34 -6.43 -4.98
CA VAL A 470 -38.10 -6.06 -4.29
C VAL A 470 -37.81 -4.56 -4.45
N PHE A 471 -37.97 -4.02 -5.66
CA PHE A 471 -37.68 -2.62 -5.96
C PHE A 471 -38.68 -1.69 -5.26
N GLU A 472 -39.96 -2.02 -5.23
CA GLU A 472 -41.00 -1.27 -4.52
C GLU A 472 -40.77 -1.31 -2.99
N GLN A 473 -40.39 -2.48 -2.47
CA GLN A 473 -40.18 -2.71 -1.04
C GLN A 473 -38.97 -1.90 -0.53
N TYR A 474 -37.82 -1.92 -1.25
CA TYR A 474 -36.56 -1.32 -0.77
C TYR A 474 -36.24 0.05 -1.36
N LYS A 475 -36.90 0.46 -2.43
CA LYS A 475 -36.81 1.77 -3.11
C LYS A 475 -35.34 2.23 -3.23
N PRO A 476 -34.49 1.45 -3.94
CA PRO A 476 -33.08 1.81 -4.03
C PRO A 476 -32.86 3.14 -4.76
N ALA A 477 -31.87 3.90 -4.31
CA ALA A 477 -31.43 5.13 -5.00
C ALA A 477 -30.62 4.78 -6.26
N ILE A 478 -29.87 3.67 -6.21
CA ILE A 478 -29.01 3.22 -7.33
C ILE A 478 -29.11 1.69 -7.43
N VAL A 479 -29.21 1.20 -8.67
CA VAL A 479 -29.13 -0.24 -9.00
C VAL A 479 -27.83 -0.49 -9.80
N TYR A 480 -26.94 -1.32 -9.26
CA TYR A 480 -25.78 -1.85 -10.00
C TYR A 480 -26.18 -3.23 -10.55
N HIS A 481 -26.29 -3.32 -11.89
CA HIS A 481 -26.74 -4.56 -12.56
C HIS A 481 -25.51 -5.36 -13.02
N ALA A 482 -25.05 -6.33 -12.18
CA ALA A 482 -23.91 -7.18 -12.45
C ALA A 482 -24.29 -8.65 -12.74
N ALA A 483 -25.58 -8.94 -12.83
CA ALA A 483 -26.09 -10.29 -13.13
C ALA A 483 -26.00 -10.54 -14.64
N ALA A 484 -25.21 -11.53 -15.07
CA ALA A 484 -25.10 -11.96 -16.47
C ALA A 484 -24.39 -13.31 -16.57
N HIS A 485 -24.74 -14.10 -17.59
CA HIS A 485 -23.95 -15.26 -18.02
C HIS A 485 -22.81 -14.76 -18.92
N LYS A 486 -21.55 -15.08 -18.57
CA LYS A 486 -20.36 -14.48 -19.22
C LYS A 486 -19.47 -15.46 -19.99
N HIS A 487 -19.69 -16.78 -19.83
CA HIS A 487 -18.80 -17.79 -20.45
C HIS A 487 -19.18 -18.04 -21.90
N VAL A 488 -18.34 -17.57 -22.84
CA VAL A 488 -18.59 -17.65 -24.27
C VAL A 488 -18.91 -19.10 -24.70
N PRO A 489 -18.07 -20.14 -24.40
CA PRO A 489 -18.37 -21.50 -24.87
C PRO A 489 -19.70 -22.08 -24.30
N MET A 490 -20.08 -21.66 -23.09
CA MET A 490 -21.36 -22.12 -22.50
C MET A 490 -22.55 -21.47 -23.18
N MET A 491 -22.46 -20.17 -23.52
CA MET A 491 -23.57 -19.45 -24.18
C MET A 491 -23.68 -19.86 -25.65
N GLU A 492 -22.59 -20.21 -26.31
CA GLU A 492 -22.65 -20.79 -27.67
C GLU A 492 -23.45 -22.09 -27.72
N ARG A 493 -23.39 -22.91 -26.67
CA ARG A 493 -24.13 -24.17 -26.54
C ARG A 493 -25.55 -23.96 -26.00
N ASN A 494 -25.84 -22.80 -25.39
CA ASN A 494 -27.09 -22.52 -24.71
C ASN A 494 -27.61 -21.11 -25.08
N PRO A 495 -27.88 -20.82 -26.38
CA PRO A 495 -28.30 -19.48 -26.81
C PRO A 495 -29.62 -19.03 -26.19
N LYS A 496 -30.52 -19.95 -25.90
CA LYS A 496 -31.84 -19.65 -25.27
C LYS A 496 -31.64 -19.16 -23.83
N GLU A 497 -30.69 -19.74 -23.08
CA GLU A 497 -30.36 -19.29 -21.71
C GLU A 497 -29.62 -17.94 -21.73
N ALA A 498 -28.75 -17.74 -22.72
CA ALA A 498 -28.11 -16.44 -22.93
C ALA A 498 -29.17 -15.34 -23.19
N PHE A 499 -30.15 -15.61 -24.06
CA PHE A 499 -31.28 -14.72 -24.35
C PHE A 499 -32.09 -14.43 -23.08
N LYS A 500 -32.53 -15.48 -22.38
CA LYS A 500 -33.39 -15.36 -21.20
C LYS A 500 -32.72 -14.54 -20.10
N ASN A 501 -31.43 -14.84 -19.81
CA ASN A 501 -30.71 -14.20 -18.72
C ASN A 501 -30.18 -12.81 -19.11
N ASN A 502 -29.43 -12.71 -20.21
CA ASN A 502 -28.69 -11.48 -20.52
C ASN A 502 -29.56 -10.42 -21.22
N ILE A 503 -30.50 -10.82 -22.08
CA ILE A 503 -31.40 -9.88 -22.78
C ILE A 503 -32.65 -9.64 -21.94
N ARG A 504 -33.47 -10.71 -21.76
CA ARG A 504 -34.77 -10.60 -21.06
C ARG A 504 -34.58 -10.21 -19.60
N GLY A 505 -33.58 -10.80 -18.93
CA GLY A 505 -33.25 -10.44 -17.53
C GLY A 505 -32.85 -8.98 -17.37
N THR A 506 -31.99 -8.45 -18.27
CA THR A 506 -31.63 -7.02 -18.27
C THR A 506 -32.88 -6.15 -18.56
N TYR A 507 -33.71 -6.56 -19.51
CA TYR A 507 -34.97 -5.86 -19.80
C TYR A 507 -35.88 -5.80 -18.55
N ASN A 508 -36.05 -6.92 -17.85
CA ASN A 508 -36.84 -6.99 -16.61
C ASN A 508 -36.30 -6.04 -15.54
N VAL A 509 -34.99 -6.04 -15.34
CA VAL A 509 -34.34 -5.13 -14.35
C VAL A 509 -34.58 -3.68 -14.76
N ALA A 510 -34.33 -3.32 -16.03
CA ALA A 510 -34.53 -1.94 -16.53
C ALA A 510 -36.00 -1.51 -16.41
N ARG A 511 -36.93 -2.41 -16.73
CA ARG A 511 -38.37 -2.16 -16.60
C ARG A 511 -38.77 -1.97 -15.13
N ALA A 512 -38.25 -2.79 -14.21
CA ALA A 512 -38.52 -2.64 -12.76
C ALA A 512 -37.95 -1.33 -12.21
N VAL A 513 -36.77 -0.88 -12.71
CA VAL A 513 -36.19 0.43 -12.39
C VAL A 513 -37.16 1.56 -12.79
N ASP A 514 -37.67 1.49 -14.03
CA ASP A 514 -38.59 2.51 -14.58
C ASP A 514 -39.93 2.54 -13.78
N GLU A 515 -40.54 1.39 -13.58
CA GLU A 515 -41.84 1.29 -12.88
C GLU A 515 -41.76 1.66 -11.39
N ALA A 516 -40.69 1.25 -10.71
CA ALA A 516 -40.45 1.59 -9.31
C ALA A 516 -39.82 3.00 -9.13
N LYS A 517 -39.60 3.73 -10.24
CA LYS A 517 -39.03 5.10 -10.28
C LYS A 517 -37.67 5.20 -9.55
N VAL A 518 -36.84 4.19 -9.74
CA VAL A 518 -35.46 4.19 -9.18
C VAL A 518 -34.64 5.26 -9.92
N PRO A 519 -33.96 6.19 -9.21
CA PRO A 519 -33.28 7.29 -9.89
C PRO A 519 -32.18 6.88 -10.88
N LYS A 520 -31.44 5.77 -10.61
CA LYS A 520 -30.27 5.44 -11.41
C LYS A 520 -30.03 3.93 -11.55
N MET A 521 -29.68 3.49 -12.77
CA MET A 521 -29.25 2.12 -13.07
C MET A 521 -27.89 2.14 -13.78
N VAL A 522 -26.91 1.38 -13.24
CA VAL A 522 -25.56 1.20 -13.82
C VAL A 522 -25.42 -0.27 -14.23
N MET A 523 -25.35 -0.53 -15.54
CA MET A 523 -25.18 -1.91 -16.05
C MET A 523 -23.72 -2.21 -16.34
N ILE A 524 -23.25 -3.37 -15.87
CA ILE A 524 -21.92 -3.89 -16.20
C ILE A 524 -21.96 -4.50 -17.61
N SER A 525 -21.09 -4.00 -18.52
CA SER A 525 -20.93 -4.52 -19.87
C SER A 525 -19.49 -5.05 -20.07
N THR A 526 -19.08 -5.28 -21.31
CA THR A 526 -17.83 -5.97 -21.64
C THR A 526 -17.30 -5.52 -23.03
N ASP A 527 -15.98 -5.64 -23.21
CA ASP A 527 -15.29 -5.51 -24.52
C ASP A 527 -15.90 -6.44 -25.58
N LYS A 528 -16.45 -7.59 -25.18
CA LYS A 528 -17.04 -8.58 -26.09
C LYS A 528 -18.38 -8.15 -26.70
N ALA A 529 -18.97 -7.02 -26.22
CA ALA A 529 -20.16 -6.41 -26.81
C ALA A 529 -19.82 -5.59 -28.08
N VAL A 530 -18.54 -5.39 -28.37
CA VAL A 530 -18.03 -4.66 -29.55
C VAL A 530 -17.87 -5.65 -30.72
N ASN A 531 -18.54 -5.42 -31.85
CA ASN A 531 -18.52 -6.30 -33.03
C ASN A 531 -18.60 -7.78 -32.63
N PRO A 532 -19.69 -8.23 -31.95
CA PRO A 532 -19.70 -9.54 -31.31
C PRO A 532 -19.82 -10.68 -32.34
N PRO A 533 -18.82 -11.60 -32.41
CA PRO A 533 -18.92 -12.81 -33.24
C PRO A 533 -19.60 -13.98 -32.52
N ASN A 534 -20.03 -13.79 -31.29
CA ASN A 534 -20.54 -14.86 -30.43
C ASN A 534 -21.82 -14.43 -29.70
N VAL A 535 -22.59 -15.41 -29.25
CA VAL A 535 -23.88 -15.20 -28.56
C VAL A 535 -23.72 -14.35 -27.30
N MET A 536 -22.70 -14.65 -26.47
CA MET A 536 -22.53 -13.94 -25.20
C MET A 536 -22.30 -12.44 -25.44
N GLY A 537 -21.38 -12.10 -26.32
CA GLY A 537 -21.09 -10.69 -26.68
C GLY A 537 -22.31 -10.01 -27.29
N ALA A 538 -22.99 -10.69 -28.21
CA ALA A 538 -24.20 -10.19 -28.88
C ALA A 538 -25.34 -9.93 -27.88
N THR A 539 -25.54 -10.83 -26.89
CA THR A 539 -26.55 -10.59 -25.84
C THR A 539 -26.18 -9.38 -24.96
N LYS A 540 -24.90 -9.14 -24.71
CA LYS A 540 -24.45 -7.97 -23.93
C LYS A 540 -24.61 -6.68 -24.75
N ARG A 541 -24.38 -6.72 -26.07
CA ARG A 541 -24.65 -5.57 -26.95
C ARG A 541 -26.15 -5.23 -26.95
N VAL A 542 -27.03 -6.23 -27.08
CA VAL A 542 -28.49 -6.00 -27.00
C VAL A 542 -28.88 -5.44 -25.62
N ALA A 543 -28.24 -5.89 -24.56
CA ALA A 543 -28.44 -5.35 -23.20
C ALA A 543 -28.06 -3.87 -23.11
N GLU A 544 -26.99 -3.43 -23.80
CA GLU A 544 -26.62 -1.98 -23.90
C GLU A 544 -27.73 -1.20 -24.61
N LEU A 545 -28.27 -1.72 -25.73
CA LEU A 545 -29.37 -1.08 -26.44
C LEU A 545 -30.63 -0.94 -25.57
N ILE A 546 -30.94 -1.96 -24.76
CA ILE A 546 -32.05 -1.92 -23.80
C ILE A 546 -31.85 -0.76 -22.80
N VAL A 547 -30.68 -0.68 -22.21
CA VAL A 547 -30.32 0.32 -21.18
C VAL A 547 -30.39 1.74 -21.77
N THR A 548 -29.79 1.97 -22.94
CA THR A 548 -29.86 3.26 -23.63
C THR A 548 -31.24 3.61 -24.14
N GLY A 549 -32.01 2.60 -24.58
CA GLY A 549 -33.43 2.77 -25.01
C GLY A 549 -34.35 3.17 -23.86
N PHE A 550 -34.17 2.59 -22.68
CA PHE A 550 -34.93 2.97 -21.49
C PHE A 550 -34.60 4.42 -21.07
N ASN A 551 -33.33 4.84 -21.16
CA ASN A 551 -32.93 6.20 -20.81
C ASN A 551 -33.67 7.28 -21.63
N GLN A 552 -34.04 6.99 -22.89
CA GLN A 552 -34.75 7.95 -23.75
C GLN A 552 -36.19 8.25 -23.27
N ARG A 553 -36.84 7.31 -22.60
CA ARG A 553 -38.28 7.45 -22.23
C ARG A 553 -38.49 7.58 -20.72
N SER A 554 -37.56 7.15 -19.92
CA SER A 554 -37.66 7.10 -18.45
C SER A 554 -37.22 8.41 -17.82
N GLN A 555 -37.70 8.69 -16.60
CA GLN A 555 -37.15 9.77 -15.75
C GLN A 555 -35.90 9.31 -15.00
N SER A 556 -35.61 8.00 -15.03
CA SER A 556 -34.42 7.41 -14.40
C SER A 556 -33.20 7.54 -15.34
N THR A 557 -32.01 7.71 -14.77
CA THR A 557 -30.74 7.70 -15.52
C THR A 557 -30.25 6.26 -15.69
N TYR A 558 -29.99 5.85 -16.92
CA TYR A 558 -29.42 4.54 -17.23
C TYR A 558 -28.05 4.72 -17.86
N CYS A 559 -27.09 3.89 -17.51
CA CYS A 559 -25.78 3.84 -18.18
C CYS A 559 -25.23 2.42 -18.21
N ALA A 560 -24.30 2.18 -19.11
CA ALA A 560 -23.54 0.93 -19.20
C ALA A 560 -22.05 1.21 -19.04
N VAL A 561 -21.27 0.25 -18.51
CA VAL A 561 -19.81 0.39 -18.33
C VAL A 561 -19.12 -0.81 -18.96
N ARG A 562 -18.32 -0.57 -20.01
CA ARG A 562 -17.53 -1.58 -20.73
C ARG A 562 -16.13 -1.68 -20.15
N PHE A 563 -15.66 -2.90 -19.91
CA PHE A 563 -14.28 -3.21 -19.62
C PHE A 563 -13.94 -4.63 -20.10
N GLY A 564 -12.64 -4.93 -20.17
CA GLY A 564 -12.13 -6.22 -20.62
C GLY A 564 -12.11 -7.27 -19.50
N ASN A 565 -11.09 -8.15 -19.53
CA ASN A 565 -11.02 -9.23 -18.54
C ASN A 565 -10.57 -8.70 -17.18
N VAL A 566 -11.09 -9.33 -16.11
CA VAL A 566 -10.67 -9.03 -14.74
C VAL A 566 -9.91 -10.22 -14.15
N LEU A 567 -8.77 -9.91 -13.52
CA LEU A 567 -7.85 -10.91 -12.95
C LEU A 567 -8.51 -11.65 -11.78
N GLY A 568 -8.39 -12.97 -11.77
CA GLY A 568 -8.85 -13.81 -10.66
C GLY A 568 -10.36 -13.98 -10.53
N SER A 569 -11.16 -13.58 -11.54
CA SER A 569 -12.62 -13.81 -11.52
C SER A 569 -12.94 -15.30 -11.68
N ARG A 570 -14.05 -15.73 -11.06
CA ARG A 570 -14.48 -17.15 -11.08
C ARG A 570 -14.56 -17.67 -12.52
N GLY A 571 -13.92 -18.82 -12.79
CA GLY A 571 -13.88 -19.46 -14.09
C GLY A 571 -13.04 -18.73 -15.15
N SER A 572 -12.22 -17.76 -14.76
CA SER A 572 -11.29 -17.08 -15.67
C SER A 572 -10.00 -17.88 -15.87
N VAL A 573 -9.12 -17.39 -16.75
CA VAL A 573 -7.89 -18.06 -17.16
C VAL A 573 -6.91 -18.32 -15.99
N ILE A 574 -6.82 -17.41 -15.01
CA ILE A 574 -5.89 -17.54 -13.88
C ILE A 574 -6.21 -18.78 -13.02
N PRO A 575 -7.44 -18.97 -12.49
CA PRO A 575 -7.76 -20.20 -11.75
C PRO A 575 -7.56 -21.48 -12.56
N VAL A 576 -7.74 -21.43 -13.88
CA VAL A 576 -7.49 -22.58 -14.75
C VAL A 576 -6.00 -22.91 -14.78
N PHE A 577 -5.15 -21.90 -15.00
CA PHE A 577 -3.69 -22.06 -15.00
C PHE A 577 -3.18 -22.52 -13.63
N GLU A 578 -3.66 -21.95 -12.53
CA GLU A 578 -3.31 -22.36 -11.16
C GLU A 578 -3.56 -23.87 -10.95
N ARG A 579 -4.73 -24.33 -11.38
CA ARG A 579 -5.10 -25.75 -11.27
C ARG A 579 -4.19 -26.63 -12.12
N GLN A 580 -3.99 -26.27 -13.40
CA GLN A 580 -3.12 -27.01 -14.31
C GLN A 580 -1.68 -27.11 -13.78
N ILE A 581 -1.15 -26.01 -13.24
CA ILE A 581 0.17 -25.97 -12.61
C ILE A 581 0.22 -26.90 -11.39
N ALA A 582 -0.80 -26.84 -10.53
CA ALA A 582 -0.90 -27.68 -9.33
C ALA A 582 -1.01 -29.17 -9.67
N GLU A 583 -1.56 -29.49 -10.85
CA GLU A 583 -1.67 -30.87 -11.38
C GLU A 583 -0.40 -31.33 -12.10
N GLY A 584 0.62 -30.47 -12.25
CA GLY A 584 1.88 -30.79 -12.93
C GLY A 584 1.92 -30.44 -14.41
N GLY A 585 0.90 -29.73 -14.91
CA GLY A 585 0.81 -29.29 -16.29
C GLY A 585 0.24 -30.35 -17.28
N PRO A 586 0.28 -30.06 -18.57
CA PRO A 586 0.73 -28.82 -19.18
C PRO A 586 -0.27 -27.67 -18.98
N VAL A 587 0.20 -26.44 -19.05
CA VAL A 587 -0.69 -25.25 -19.09
C VAL A 587 -1.19 -25.09 -20.54
N THR A 588 -2.51 -24.98 -20.70
CA THR A 588 -3.13 -24.90 -22.04
C THR A 588 -3.52 -23.48 -22.38
N VAL A 589 -3.04 -22.98 -23.53
CA VAL A 589 -3.45 -21.69 -24.10
C VAL A 589 -4.16 -21.90 -25.42
N THR A 590 -5.12 -21.07 -25.75
CA THR A 590 -5.95 -21.20 -26.95
C THR A 590 -5.12 -20.94 -28.21
N ASP A 591 -4.27 -19.91 -28.23
CA ASP A 591 -3.39 -19.51 -29.33
C ASP A 591 -2.28 -18.64 -28.74
N PHE A 592 -1.05 -18.85 -29.15
CA PHE A 592 0.12 -18.10 -28.63
C PHE A 592 0.08 -16.60 -28.97
N ARG A 593 -0.64 -16.22 -30.04
CA ARG A 593 -0.80 -14.81 -30.45
C ARG A 593 -1.90 -14.08 -29.67
N MET A 594 -2.80 -14.83 -29.01
CA MET A 594 -3.99 -14.28 -28.34
C MET A 594 -3.63 -13.25 -27.29
N THR A 595 -4.24 -12.07 -27.38
CA THR A 595 -4.09 -11.01 -26.38
C THR A 595 -5.44 -10.70 -25.71
N ARG A 596 -5.35 -10.25 -24.45
CA ARG A 596 -6.51 -9.76 -23.69
C ARG A 596 -6.10 -8.56 -22.85
N TYR A 597 -7.05 -7.68 -22.65
CA TYR A 597 -6.92 -6.60 -21.69
C TYR A 597 -7.20 -7.16 -20.29
N PHE A 598 -6.43 -6.72 -19.29
CA PHE A 598 -6.62 -7.15 -17.91
C PHE A 598 -6.66 -5.96 -16.95
N MET A 599 -7.50 -6.10 -15.94
CA MET A 599 -7.66 -5.14 -14.85
C MET A 599 -7.90 -5.92 -13.55
N THR A 600 -7.63 -5.34 -12.39
CA THR A 600 -8.00 -6.01 -11.12
C THR A 600 -9.51 -5.84 -10.86
N ILE A 601 -10.12 -6.79 -10.13
CA ILE A 601 -11.54 -6.70 -9.76
C ILE A 601 -11.81 -5.42 -8.93
N PRO A 602 -10.99 -5.07 -7.90
CA PRO A 602 -11.19 -3.82 -7.18
C PRO A 602 -11.08 -2.56 -8.07
N GLU A 603 -10.12 -2.53 -9.01
CA GLU A 603 -9.94 -1.42 -9.94
C GLU A 603 -11.20 -1.26 -10.82
N ALA A 604 -11.64 -2.34 -11.48
CA ALA A 604 -12.82 -2.33 -12.33
C ALA A 604 -14.07 -1.88 -11.58
N SER A 605 -14.30 -2.43 -10.38
CA SER A 605 -15.49 -2.11 -9.57
C SER A 605 -15.48 -0.64 -9.11
N ARG A 606 -14.30 -0.13 -8.73
CA ARG A 606 -14.15 1.29 -8.34
C ARG A 606 -14.49 2.21 -9.51
N LEU A 607 -13.92 1.94 -10.70
CA LEU A 607 -14.20 2.72 -11.91
C LEU A 607 -15.67 2.64 -12.34
N VAL A 608 -16.32 1.48 -12.19
CA VAL A 608 -17.77 1.32 -12.46
C VAL A 608 -18.59 2.22 -11.53
N ILE A 609 -18.27 2.27 -10.25
CA ILE A 609 -18.99 3.12 -9.28
C ILE A 609 -18.80 4.59 -9.64
N HIS A 610 -17.58 5.00 -10.01
CA HIS A 610 -17.30 6.38 -10.46
C HIS A 610 -18.04 6.71 -11.77
N ALA A 611 -18.01 5.82 -12.76
CA ALA A 611 -18.73 6.01 -14.03
C ALA A 611 -20.24 6.23 -13.75
N GLY A 612 -20.81 5.45 -12.86
CA GLY A 612 -22.21 5.63 -12.43
C GLY A 612 -22.47 7.00 -11.81
N ALA A 613 -21.53 7.55 -11.05
CA ALA A 613 -21.65 8.88 -10.43
C ALA A 613 -21.58 10.01 -11.49
N TYR A 614 -20.98 9.76 -12.64
CA TYR A 614 -20.91 10.74 -13.75
C TYR A 614 -22.03 10.58 -14.78
N ALA A 615 -22.82 9.50 -14.70
CA ALA A 615 -23.89 9.22 -15.66
C ALA A 615 -25.01 10.28 -15.63
N LYS A 616 -25.44 10.71 -16.82
CA LYS A 616 -26.49 11.73 -17.02
C LYS A 616 -27.51 11.34 -18.11
N ASP A 617 -27.02 10.91 -19.28
CA ASP A 617 -27.80 10.87 -20.51
C ASP A 617 -27.69 9.53 -21.28
N GLY A 618 -27.61 8.42 -20.58
CA GLY A 618 -27.59 7.10 -21.23
C GLY A 618 -26.25 6.70 -21.82
N GLU A 619 -25.17 7.20 -21.21
CA GLU A 619 -23.82 6.97 -21.72
C GLU A 619 -23.40 5.51 -21.60
N VAL A 620 -22.56 5.09 -22.55
CA VAL A 620 -21.76 3.86 -22.43
C VAL A 620 -20.34 4.27 -22.10
N PHE A 621 -19.96 4.07 -20.84
CA PHE A 621 -18.60 4.37 -20.36
C PHE A 621 -17.65 3.24 -20.73
N ILE A 622 -16.42 3.59 -21.04
CA ILE A 622 -15.34 2.66 -21.38
C ILE A 622 -14.18 2.89 -20.42
N LEU A 623 -13.75 1.84 -19.77
CA LEU A 623 -12.62 1.92 -18.82
C LEU A 623 -11.29 1.73 -19.58
N ASP A 624 -10.28 2.54 -19.21
CA ASP A 624 -8.92 2.41 -19.74
C ASP A 624 -8.30 1.09 -19.26
N MET A 625 -8.19 0.16 -20.15
CA MET A 625 -7.62 -1.16 -19.85
C MET A 625 -6.08 -1.20 -19.95
N GLY A 626 -5.44 -0.09 -20.34
CA GLY A 626 -4.00 -0.06 -20.57
C GLY A 626 -3.58 -0.94 -21.78
N LYS A 627 -2.41 -1.51 -21.74
CA LYS A 627 -1.87 -2.35 -22.82
C LYS A 627 -2.43 -3.77 -22.79
N PRO A 628 -2.71 -4.38 -23.94
CA PRO A 628 -3.12 -5.80 -23.97
C PRO A 628 -1.95 -6.71 -23.62
N VAL A 629 -2.24 -7.83 -22.96
CA VAL A 629 -1.27 -8.82 -22.50
C VAL A 629 -1.47 -10.13 -23.30
N LYS A 630 -0.40 -10.72 -23.81
CA LYS A 630 -0.45 -12.05 -24.43
C LYS A 630 -0.80 -13.10 -23.37
N ILE A 631 -1.75 -13.97 -23.68
CA ILE A 631 -2.15 -15.08 -22.79
C ILE A 631 -0.96 -16.02 -22.51
N TYR A 632 -0.11 -16.22 -23.52
CA TYR A 632 1.13 -16.99 -23.38
C TYR A 632 2.08 -16.39 -22.35
N ASP A 633 2.29 -15.06 -22.39
CA ASP A 633 3.13 -14.36 -21.39
C ASP A 633 2.54 -14.43 -19.98
N LEU A 634 1.21 -14.36 -19.88
CA LEU A 634 0.49 -14.56 -18.61
C LEU A 634 0.74 -15.97 -18.07
N ALA A 635 0.66 -17.00 -18.93
CA ALA A 635 0.92 -18.38 -18.54
C ALA A 635 2.37 -18.55 -18.03
N LYS A 636 3.36 -17.99 -18.74
CA LYS A 636 4.77 -17.98 -18.30
C LYS A 636 4.95 -17.38 -16.92
N LYS A 637 4.32 -16.22 -16.69
CA LYS A 637 4.40 -15.54 -15.39
C LYS A 637 3.74 -16.38 -14.27
N MET A 638 2.65 -17.09 -14.58
CA MET A 638 1.98 -17.98 -13.62
C MET A 638 2.85 -19.19 -13.26
N VAL A 639 3.51 -19.81 -14.23
CA VAL A 639 4.47 -20.91 -14.00
C VAL A 639 5.62 -20.40 -13.12
N LEU A 640 6.18 -19.24 -13.43
CA LEU A 640 7.26 -18.60 -12.66
C LEU A 640 6.84 -18.32 -11.20
N LEU A 641 5.63 -17.78 -10.99
CA LEU A 641 5.09 -17.48 -9.66
C LEU A 641 4.91 -18.74 -8.81
N SER A 642 4.66 -19.86 -9.45
CA SER A 642 4.48 -21.16 -8.78
C SER A 642 5.82 -21.84 -8.44
N GLY A 643 6.93 -21.21 -8.80
CA GLY A 643 8.28 -21.72 -8.49
C GLY A 643 8.85 -22.68 -9.55
N HIS A 644 8.19 -22.79 -10.70
CA HIS A 644 8.57 -23.71 -11.77
C HIS A 644 9.15 -22.98 -12.98
N THR A 645 9.75 -23.74 -13.87
CA THR A 645 10.23 -23.29 -15.19
C THR A 645 9.32 -23.83 -16.29
N GLU A 646 9.38 -23.23 -17.47
CA GLU A 646 8.61 -23.67 -18.64
C GLU A 646 9.05 -25.08 -19.13
N SER A 647 10.27 -25.49 -18.80
CA SER A 647 10.76 -26.87 -19.09
C SER A 647 10.15 -27.91 -18.15
N GLU A 648 9.79 -27.52 -16.93
CA GLU A 648 9.12 -28.41 -15.96
C GLU A 648 7.61 -28.48 -16.21
N ILE A 649 6.99 -27.32 -16.51
CA ILE A 649 5.55 -27.21 -16.80
C ILE A 649 5.39 -26.56 -18.17
N PRO A 650 5.30 -27.37 -19.25
CA PRO A 650 5.21 -26.82 -20.60
C PRO A 650 3.87 -26.12 -20.87
N ILE A 651 3.93 -25.10 -21.72
CA ILE A 651 2.75 -24.36 -22.18
C ILE A 651 2.43 -24.85 -23.60
N VAL A 652 1.20 -25.35 -23.81
CA VAL A 652 0.78 -25.94 -25.08
C VAL A 652 -0.41 -25.21 -25.68
N GLU A 653 -0.43 -25.11 -27.01
CA GLU A 653 -1.53 -24.52 -27.79
C GLU A 653 -2.60 -25.57 -28.08
N VAL A 654 -3.88 -25.24 -27.79
CA VAL A 654 -5.00 -26.20 -27.96
C VAL A 654 -6.00 -25.79 -29.05
N GLY A 655 -5.80 -24.66 -29.70
CA GLY A 655 -6.65 -24.15 -30.78
C GLY A 655 -7.76 -23.20 -30.32
N ILE A 656 -8.20 -22.33 -31.22
CA ILE A 656 -9.21 -21.28 -30.94
C ILE A 656 -10.59 -21.94 -30.79
N ARG A 657 -11.31 -21.62 -29.73
CA ARG A 657 -12.66 -22.13 -29.47
C ARG A 657 -13.70 -21.37 -30.31
N PRO A 658 -14.81 -22.03 -30.66
CA PRO A 658 -15.87 -21.34 -31.40
C PRO A 658 -16.35 -20.07 -30.71
N GLY A 659 -16.42 -19.00 -31.47
CA GLY A 659 -16.85 -17.68 -31.00
C GLY A 659 -15.79 -16.84 -30.30
N GLU A 660 -14.57 -17.34 -30.10
CA GLU A 660 -13.47 -16.53 -29.47
C GLU A 660 -12.75 -15.70 -30.52
N LYS A 661 -12.48 -14.41 -30.17
CA LYS A 661 -11.63 -13.50 -30.96
C LYS A 661 -10.17 -13.71 -30.61
N LEU A 662 -9.28 -13.55 -31.56
CA LEU A 662 -7.82 -13.53 -31.32
C LEU A 662 -7.44 -12.26 -30.53
N TYR A 663 -8.03 -11.13 -30.89
CA TYR A 663 -7.84 -9.81 -30.28
C TYR A 663 -9.21 -9.22 -29.91
N GLU A 664 -9.31 -8.58 -28.74
CA GLU A 664 -10.55 -7.91 -28.30
C GLU A 664 -10.42 -6.40 -28.54
N GLU A 665 -11.56 -5.76 -28.78
CA GLU A 665 -11.69 -4.32 -29.04
C GLU A 665 -12.53 -3.68 -27.93
N LEU A 666 -12.16 -2.48 -27.49
CA LEU A 666 -12.92 -1.73 -26.49
C LEU A 666 -13.96 -0.80 -27.13
N LEU A 667 -13.66 -0.35 -28.36
CA LEU A 667 -14.46 0.61 -29.14
C LEU A 667 -14.44 0.22 -30.61
N VAL A 668 -15.53 0.50 -31.31
CA VAL A 668 -15.53 0.56 -32.78
C VAL A 668 -15.05 1.96 -33.20
N SER A 669 -14.48 2.09 -34.41
CA SER A 669 -14.01 3.36 -34.95
C SER A 669 -15.10 4.46 -34.94
N THR A 670 -16.37 4.06 -35.13
CA THR A 670 -17.53 4.97 -35.13
C THR A 670 -17.95 5.42 -33.73
N GLU A 671 -17.52 4.71 -32.67
CA GLU A 671 -17.82 5.03 -31.27
C GLU A 671 -16.76 5.92 -30.61
N LEU A 672 -15.68 6.23 -31.33
CA LEU A 672 -14.56 7.03 -30.82
C LEU A 672 -15.01 8.47 -30.51
N VAL A 673 -14.93 8.87 -29.25
CA VAL A 673 -15.13 10.26 -28.81
C VAL A 673 -13.96 10.62 -27.88
N ASP A 674 -13.38 11.77 -28.15
CA ASP A 674 -12.28 12.35 -27.35
C ASP A 674 -12.79 12.98 -26.04
N ASN A 675 -13.83 12.42 -25.44
CA ASN A 675 -14.40 12.93 -24.18
C ASN A 675 -14.01 12.00 -23.01
N GLN A 676 -12.88 12.32 -22.44
CA GLN A 676 -12.46 11.77 -21.16
C GLN A 676 -13.24 12.51 -20.05
N VAL A 677 -14.11 11.80 -19.34
CA VAL A 677 -14.94 12.35 -18.27
C VAL A 677 -14.14 12.45 -16.97
N MET A 678 -13.21 11.53 -16.81
CA MET A 678 -12.37 11.40 -15.63
C MET A 678 -11.14 10.56 -16.01
N ASP A 679 -10.08 10.63 -15.21
CA ASP A 679 -8.91 9.78 -15.41
C ASP A 679 -9.36 8.30 -15.55
N LYS A 680 -9.00 7.69 -16.67
CA LYS A 680 -9.29 6.28 -17.03
C LYS A 680 -10.75 5.95 -17.32
N ILE A 681 -11.64 6.95 -17.46
CA ILE A 681 -13.05 6.74 -17.85
C ILE A 681 -13.36 7.62 -19.07
N PHE A 682 -13.73 6.98 -20.16
CA PHE A 682 -14.11 7.60 -21.43
C PHE A 682 -15.59 7.38 -21.71
N VAL A 683 -16.22 8.26 -22.51
CA VAL A 683 -17.59 8.06 -22.98
C VAL A 683 -17.55 7.61 -24.42
N GLY A 684 -18.17 6.48 -24.72
CA GLY A 684 -18.41 6.00 -26.07
C GLY A 684 -19.71 6.56 -26.64
N LYS A 685 -19.67 7.03 -27.88
CA LYS A 685 -20.85 7.44 -28.61
C LYS A 685 -21.52 6.19 -29.18
N VAL A 686 -22.60 5.76 -28.60
CA VAL A 686 -23.32 4.53 -29.00
C VAL A 686 -24.64 4.90 -29.69
N ASN A 687 -24.91 4.24 -30.81
CA ASN A 687 -26.20 4.40 -31.51
C ASN A 687 -27.35 3.96 -30.58
N VAL A 688 -28.31 4.85 -30.39
CA VAL A 688 -29.48 4.60 -29.56
C VAL A 688 -30.62 4.13 -30.45
N MET A 689 -31.28 3.09 -30.04
CA MET A 689 -32.44 2.51 -30.78
C MET A 689 -33.71 2.74 -29.96
N PRO A 690 -34.84 3.10 -30.63
CA PRO A 690 -36.14 3.20 -29.93
C PRO A 690 -36.49 1.90 -29.22
N LEU A 691 -36.96 2.02 -27.98
CA LEU A 691 -37.31 0.85 -27.13
C LEU A 691 -38.33 -0.05 -27.78
N GLU A 692 -39.28 0.51 -28.58
CA GLU A 692 -40.30 -0.22 -29.33
C GLU A 692 -39.68 -1.21 -30.32
N SER A 693 -38.67 -0.76 -31.06
CA SER A 693 -37.93 -1.60 -32.03
C SER A 693 -37.20 -2.75 -31.31
N ILE A 694 -36.61 -2.44 -30.14
CA ILE A 694 -35.93 -3.45 -29.31
C ILE A 694 -36.93 -4.47 -28.80
N ASN A 695 -38.13 -4.03 -28.35
CA ASN A 695 -39.20 -4.89 -27.87
C ASN A 695 -39.72 -5.83 -28.97
N GLN A 696 -39.86 -5.32 -30.18
CA GLN A 696 -40.25 -6.15 -31.33
C GLN A 696 -39.23 -7.27 -31.54
N LYS A 697 -37.93 -6.94 -31.53
CA LYS A 697 -36.84 -7.93 -31.67
C LYS A 697 -36.81 -8.94 -30.55
N ILE A 698 -37.01 -8.51 -29.29
CA ILE A 698 -37.13 -9.41 -28.13
C ILE A 698 -38.31 -10.40 -28.33
N GLY A 699 -39.43 -9.89 -28.88
CA GLY A 699 -40.58 -10.73 -29.22
C GLY A 699 -40.25 -11.79 -30.28
N GLU A 700 -39.53 -11.40 -31.34
CA GLU A 700 -39.02 -12.32 -32.38
C GLU A 700 -38.10 -13.39 -31.78
N PHE A 701 -37.08 -12.98 -30.99
CA PHE A 701 -36.13 -13.90 -30.34
C PHE A 701 -36.82 -14.93 -29.43
N ARG A 702 -37.96 -14.55 -28.86
CA ARG A 702 -38.73 -15.44 -27.96
C ARG A 702 -39.24 -16.69 -28.67
N THR A 703 -39.55 -16.58 -29.97
CA THR A 703 -40.08 -17.69 -30.76
C THR A 703 -38.99 -18.59 -31.35
N LEU A 704 -37.75 -18.08 -31.48
CA LEU A 704 -36.65 -18.80 -32.09
C LEU A 704 -35.89 -19.69 -31.08
N SER A 705 -35.14 -20.66 -31.59
CA SER A 705 -34.35 -21.58 -30.78
C SER A 705 -33.09 -22.04 -31.55
N GLY A 706 -32.13 -22.64 -30.82
CA GLY A 706 -30.91 -23.22 -31.39
C GLY A 706 -30.11 -22.22 -32.22
N ASP A 707 -29.65 -22.65 -33.38
CA ASP A 707 -28.79 -21.85 -34.28
C ASP A 707 -29.55 -20.68 -34.93
N GLU A 708 -30.85 -20.78 -35.16
CA GLU A 708 -31.67 -19.67 -35.67
C GLU A 708 -31.65 -18.48 -34.69
N LEU A 709 -31.88 -18.76 -33.41
CA LEU A 709 -31.81 -17.73 -32.36
C LEU A 709 -30.43 -17.14 -32.27
N LYS A 710 -29.40 -17.97 -32.30
CA LYS A 710 -27.99 -17.56 -32.27
C LYS A 710 -27.69 -16.56 -33.37
N GLN A 711 -27.99 -16.93 -34.64
CA GLN A 711 -27.74 -16.08 -35.81
C GLN A 711 -28.55 -14.77 -35.73
N ALA A 712 -29.82 -14.85 -35.32
CA ALA A 712 -30.68 -13.67 -35.21
C ALA A 712 -30.16 -12.66 -34.19
N ILE A 713 -29.68 -13.10 -33.02
CA ILE A 713 -29.14 -12.23 -31.97
C ILE A 713 -27.83 -11.59 -32.45
N ILE A 714 -26.92 -12.37 -33.06
CA ILE A 714 -25.61 -11.88 -33.57
C ILE A 714 -25.85 -10.87 -34.70
N ALA A 715 -26.73 -11.17 -35.66
CA ALA A 715 -27.04 -10.27 -36.77
C ALA A 715 -27.63 -8.95 -36.27
N PHE A 716 -28.59 -8.99 -35.35
CA PHE A 716 -29.20 -7.80 -34.75
C PHE A 716 -28.15 -6.94 -34.00
N ALA A 717 -27.32 -7.57 -33.19
CA ALA A 717 -26.27 -6.86 -32.41
C ALA A 717 -25.28 -6.14 -33.34
N ASN A 718 -24.89 -6.75 -34.45
CA ASN A 718 -23.92 -6.19 -35.42
C ASN A 718 -24.55 -5.14 -36.35
N GLN A 719 -25.82 -5.23 -36.70
CA GLN A 719 -26.53 -4.19 -37.48
C GLN A 719 -26.47 -2.83 -36.80
N THR A 720 -26.46 -2.81 -35.46
CA THR A 720 -26.45 -1.57 -34.66
C THR A 720 -25.08 -0.94 -34.55
N THR A 721 -24.00 -1.61 -35.03
CA THR A 721 -22.64 -1.06 -35.01
C THR A 721 -22.26 -0.36 -36.33
N HIS A 722 -23.06 -0.57 -37.42
CA HIS A 722 -22.76 -0.11 -38.76
C HIS A 722 -23.79 0.88 -39.33
N ILE A 723 -24.36 1.75 -38.50
CA ILE A 723 -25.27 2.77 -39.03
C ILE A 723 -24.40 3.93 -39.59
N GLU A 724 -24.62 4.26 -40.89
CA GLU A 724 -23.97 5.34 -41.63
C GLU A 724 -24.27 6.73 -41.04
#